data_c12fc7bfefaafed0dfa15f74c3dcd2cc
#
_entry.id   c12fc7bfefaafed0dfa15f74c3dcd2cc
#
_cell.length_a   1.000
_cell.length_b   1.000
_cell.length_c   1.000
_cell.angle_alpha   90.00
_cell.angle_beta   90.00
_cell.angle_gamma   90.00
#
_symmetry.space_group_name_H-M   'P 1'
#
loop_
_entity.id
_entity.type
_entity.pdbx_description
1 polymer ?
#
loop_
_entity_poly.entity_id
_entity_poly.type
_entity_poly.pdbx_seq_one_letter_code
_entity_poly.pdbx_strand_id
1 'polypeptide(L)'
;GEEYYRNGYLHWILRTVRCIPITPRRAKGAMELAAEMIRDGEIVCVFPEGELSRSGVLAGLRRGYRLIAKRADAPVVPVWLDQLWGSIFSFQGGRFFRKWPREIPYPAAVDFGAPLSPNDADTATVRERLLSLGENAFSRRAALRESLGAAALRGLARQPFRTAVIDGLDDSTLSRSKLLGAAAALSRHLRRVCPEKRIGIVLPASKGGVVANLAVVLANKVPVGINFTSGRHAIECAQKIAGLTSAISANAFVAHLTDFPWPEKTIKLDELLPTMKGKIFIWWMAAIILPAGLLRRLLDVPRTGGNGEAILLFTSGSSGDPKGVVLSHRSVVGNVAQFRVVLDATKEDLMLASLPFFHSFGCTVTLWFPLIDGVRIVTYPNPLDAAKCAELIGRHHVTVVLAAPTFLRGYLRKANPEQFQSVRLTITGAEKLPRSLAHSFEERIGQPVFEGYGLTETSPVVSVNLPDPKPAHAGETVQPSNRPGSVGRMVPGLAAEIREPETGKKLSLYDTGMLWLRGPNIFEGYLDDPKRTAEVLQDGWLKTGDLGRFDEDGFLFIEGRLSRFSKIGGEMVPHETIEQKILAALGLGNEGERTIAVASAVDEAKGEALVILSTIAIDQAELRRKLQAEGVPNLWIPKVVRQVETIPALATGKLDLRKCAELASEAIR
;
A
#
# COMPACT_ATOMS: atom_id res chain seq x y z
N GLY A 1 -15.80 -17.61 23.16
CA GLY A 1 -15.66 -17.57 24.60
C GLY A 1 -16.92 -18.08 25.30
N GLU A 2 -16.90 -18.16 26.60
CA GLU A 2 -18.04 -18.62 27.43
C GLU A 2 -19.33 -17.81 27.17
N GLU A 3 -19.22 -16.59 26.72
CA GLU A 3 -20.32 -15.68 26.39
C GLU A 3 -21.24 -16.22 25.29
N TYR A 4 -20.67 -16.90 24.29
CA TYR A 4 -21.47 -17.54 23.24
C TYR A 4 -22.27 -18.76 23.77
N TYR A 5 -21.80 -19.40 24.86
CA TYR A 5 -22.51 -20.48 25.53
C TYR A 5 -23.74 -20.01 26.35
N ARG A 6 -23.79 -18.73 26.72
CA ARG A 6 -24.93 -18.16 27.46
C ARG A 6 -26.11 -17.81 26.54
N ASN A 7 -25.90 -17.79 25.22
CA ASN A 7 -26.96 -17.52 24.24
C ASN A 7 -27.64 -18.84 23.86
N GLY A 8 -28.91 -19.03 24.24
CA GLY A 8 -29.61 -20.28 24.13
C GLY A 8 -29.62 -20.97 22.76
N TYR A 9 -29.71 -20.19 21.65
CA TYR A 9 -29.64 -20.74 20.29
C TYR A 9 -28.23 -21.19 19.89
N LEU A 10 -27.22 -20.45 20.28
CA LEU A 10 -25.82 -20.78 20.00
C LEU A 10 -25.34 -21.94 20.88
N HIS A 11 -25.85 -22.06 22.09
CA HIS A 11 -25.50 -23.14 23.02
C HIS A 11 -25.73 -24.52 22.41
N TRP A 12 -26.87 -24.74 21.76
CA TRP A 12 -27.20 -26.03 21.12
C TRP A 12 -26.20 -26.36 19.99
N ILE A 13 -25.93 -25.38 19.10
CA ILE A 13 -24.95 -25.56 18.00
C ILE A 13 -23.56 -25.88 18.57
N LEU A 14 -23.09 -25.09 19.54
CA LEU A 14 -21.74 -25.25 20.12
C LEU A 14 -21.60 -26.61 20.84
N ARG A 15 -22.66 -27.12 21.45
CA ARG A 15 -22.67 -28.47 22.03
C ARG A 15 -22.64 -29.54 20.95
N THR A 16 -23.44 -29.40 19.90
CA THR A 16 -23.48 -30.36 18.78
C THR A 16 -22.14 -30.54 18.12
N VAL A 17 -21.40 -29.43 17.91
CA VAL A 17 -20.01 -29.46 17.36
C VAL A 17 -18.95 -29.63 18.44
N ARG A 18 -19.32 -30.00 19.66
CA ARG A 18 -18.42 -30.31 20.80
C ARG A 18 -17.37 -29.20 21.07
N CYS A 19 -17.78 -27.93 20.95
CA CYS A 19 -16.87 -26.81 21.26
C CYS A 19 -16.42 -26.83 22.73
N ILE A 20 -15.13 -26.69 22.97
CA ILE A 20 -14.57 -26.58 24.32
C ILE A 20 -14.63 -25.09 24.75
N PRO A 21 -15.36 -24.76 25.86
CA PRO A 21 -15.42 -23.40 26.36
C PRO A 21 -14.09 -22.97 26.96
N ILE A 22 -13.49 -21.90 26.46
CA ILE A 22 -12.22 -21.36 26.93
C ILE A 22 -12.46 -19.98 27.56
N THR A 23 -12.00 -19.81 28.81
CA THR A 23 -11.90 -18.53 29.47
C THR A 23 -10.49 -18.34 30.02
N PRO A 24 -10.02 -17.10 30.26
CA PRO A 24 -8.68 -16.87 30.83
C PRO A 24 -8.44 -17.64 32.14
N ARG A 25 -9.49 -17.80 32.98
CA ARG A 25 -9.43 -18.53 34.25
C ARG A 25 -9.40 -20.05 34.10
N ARG A 26 -9.91 -20.61 33.00
CA ARG A 26 -10.01 -22.05 32.72
C ARG A 26 -9.21 -22.51 31.51
N ALA A 27 -8.32 -21.66 31.00
CA ALA A 27 -7.55 -21.94 29.78
C ALA A 27 -6.71 -23.22 29.91
N LYS A 28 -6.08 -23.46 31.07
CA LYS A 28 -5.25 -24.65 31.32
C LYS A 28 -6.06 -25.94 31.20
N GLY A 29 -7.21 -26.05 31.88
CA GLY A 29 -8.07 -27.23 31.80
C GLY A 29 -8.65 -27.47 30.41
N ALA A 30 -9.01 -26.40 29.67
CA ALA A 30 -9.48 -26.53 28.30
C ALA A 30 -8.37 -27.06 27.34
N MET A 31 -7.12 -26.64 27.54
CA MET A 31 -5.97 -27.16 26.76
C MET A 31 -5.64 -28.62 27.13
N GLU A 32 -5.81 -29.01 28.39
CA GLU A 32 -5.64 -30.40 28.84
C GLU A 32 -6.70 -31.32 28.22
N LEU A 33 -7.97 -30.91 28.30
CA LEU A 33 -9.08 -31.64 27.66
C LEU A 33 -8.87 -31.77 26.13
N ALA A 34 -8.45 -30.69 25.45
CA ALA A 34 -8.16 -30.75 24.03
C ALA A 34 -7.06 -31.76 23.71
N ALA A 35 -5.98 -31.81 24.52
CA ALA A 35 -4.90 -32.77 24.33
C ALA A 35 -5.33 -34.21 24.62
N GLU A 36 -6.22 -34.44 25.58
CA GLU A 36 -6.83 -35.75 25.84
C GLU A 36 -7.68 -36.22 24.67
N MET A 37 -8.56 -35.37 24.16
CA MET A 37 -9.38 -35.68 22.97
C MET A 37 -8.54 -36.09 21.76
N ILE A 38 -7.41 -35.40 21.52
CA ILE A 38 -6.47 -35.74 20.42
C ILE A 38 -5.84 -37.11 20.66
N ARG A 39 -5.43 -37.43 21.89
CA ARG A 39 -4.87 -38.76 22.23
C ARG A 39 -5.88 -39.87 22.08
N ASP A 40 -7.17 -39.57 22.27
CA ASP A 40 -8.29 -40.51 22.06
C ASP A 40 -8.66 -40.65 20.55
N GLY A 41 -7.90 -40.02 19.65
CA GLY A 41 -8.07 -40.10 18.18
C GLY A 41 -9.04 -39.06 17.60
N GLU A 42 -9.44 -38.06 18.35
CA GLU A 42 -10.32 -36.98 17.88
C GLU A 42 -9.53 -35.89 17.16
N ILE A 43 -10.19 -35.18 16.23
CA ILE A 43 -9.62 -34.00 15.57
C ILE A 43 -10.07 -32.74 16.32
N VAL A 44 -9.11 -31.95 16.77
CA VAL A 44 -9.40 -30.68 17.47
C VAL A 44 -9.05 -29.50 16.57
N CYS A 45 -10.04 -28.65 16.27
CA CYS A 45 -9.85 -27.41 15.53
C CYS A 45 -9.58 -26.24 16.51
N VAL A 46 -8.48 -25.53 16.30
CA VAL A 46 -8.10 -24.37 17.12
C VAL A 46 -7.97 -23.13 16.25
N PHE A 47 -8.61 -22.03 16.66
CA PHE A 47 -8.40 -20.71 16.05
C PHE A 47 -7.27 -19.99 16.80
N PRO A 48 -6.06 -19.95 16.23
CA PRO A 48 -4.89 -19.52 17.00
C PRO A 48 -4.87 -18.02 17.30
N GLU A 49 -5.66 -17.21 16.60
CA GLU A 49 -5.82 -15.78 16.91
C GLU A 49 -6.50 -15.54 18.26
N GLY A 50 -7.27 -16.53 18.76
CA GLY A 50 -7.97 -16.47 20.04
C GLY A 50 -9.22 -15.59 20.06
N GLU A 51 -9.53 -14.94 18.96
CA GLU A 51 -10.70 -14.09 18.75
C GLU A 51 -11.16 -14.12 17.29
N LEU A 52 -12.36 -13.60 17.02
CA LEU A 52 -12.82 -13.38 15.66
C LEU A 52 -12.15 -12.12 15.10
N SER A 53 -11.60 -12.20 13.88
CA SER A 53 -10.95 -11.06 13.24
C SER A 53 -11.86 -9.83 13.20
N ARG A 54 -11.33 -8.69 13.59
CA ARG A 54 -12.01 -7.38 13.57
C ARG A 54 -11.58 -6.51 12.38
N SER A 55 -10.50 -6.89 11.70
CA SER A 55 -9.90 -6.13 10.61
C SER A 55 -9.87 -6.89 9.27
N GLY A 56 -10.16 -8.20 9.29
CA GLY A 56 -10.06 -9.06 8.11
C GLY A 56 -8.62 -9.42 7.70
N VAL A 57 -7.62 -9.03 8.49
CA VAL A 57 -6.22 -9.44 8.33
C VAL A 57 -5.84 -10.44 9.42
N LEU A 58 -4.82 -11.25 9.17
CA LEU A 58 -4.30 -12.22 10.14
C LEU A 58 -3.69 -11.50 11.34
N ALA A 59 -4.26 -11.70 12.50
CA ALA A 59 -3.83 -11.09 13.76
C ALA A 59 -2.69 -11.88 14.44
N GLY A 60 -2.30 -11.52 15.65
CA GLY A 60 -1.30 -12.23 16.46
C GLY A 60 -1.75 -13.65 16.80
N LEU A 61 -0.85 -14.62 16.75
CA LEU A 61 -1.17 -16.01 17.07
C LEU A 61 -0.86 -16.32 18.54
N ARG A 62 -1.85 -16.83 19.27
CA ARG A 62 -1.71 -17.26 20.67
C ARG A 62 -1.04 -18.63 20.75
N ARG A 63 -0.14 -18.83 21.69
CA ARG A 63 0.69 -20.05 21.82
C ARG A 63 -0.08 -21.29 22.30
N GLY A 64 -1.39 -21.20 22.57
CA GLY A 64 -2.21 -22.28 23.13
C GLY A 64 -2.24 -23.55 22.27
N TYR A 65 -2.37 -23.40 20.95
CA TYR A 65 -2.36 -24.54 20.02
C TYR A 65 -1.05 -25.35 20.09
N ARG A 66 0.10 -24.67 20.27
CA ARG A 66 1.42 -25.31 20.39
C ARG A 66 1.54 -26.15 21.67
N LEU A 67 0.97 -25.65 22.75
CA LEU A 67 0.94 -26.40 24.03
C LEU A 67 0.06 -27.66 23.92
N ILE A 68 -1.09 -27.56 23.23
CA ILE A 68 -1.98 -28.69 22.96
C ILE A 68 -1.25 -29.73 22.11
N ALA A 69 -0.66 -29.33 20.98
CA ALA A 69 0.06 -30.22 20.06
C ALA A 69 1.24 -30.94 20.74
N LYS A 70 2.06 -30.23 21.53
CA LYS A 70 3.15 -30.83 22.28
C LYS A 70 2.70 -31.81 23.36
N ARG A 71 1.61 -31.52 24.06
CA ARG A 71 1.05 -32.43 25.10
C ARG A 71 0.44 -33.69 24.49
N ALA A 72 -0.17 -33.57 23.32
CA ALA A 72 -0.79 -34.68 22.62
C ALA A 72 0.20 -35.45 21.73
N ASP A 73 1.40 -34.93 21.52
CA ASP A 73 2.38 -35.41 20.52
C ASP A 73 1.75 -35.57 19.12
N ALA A 74 0.96 -34.56 18.71
CA ALA A 74 0.18 -34.60 17.49
C ALA A 74 0.58 -33.50 16.50
N PRO A 75 0.53 -33.77 15.18
CA PRO A 75 0.88 -32.77 14.17
C PRO A 75 -0.12 -31.60 14.15
N VAL A 76 0.39 -30.43 13.75
CA VAL A 76 -0.43 -29.24 13.50
C VAL A 76 -0.63 -29.07 12.01
N VAL A 77 -1.89 -29.09 11.56
CA VAL A 77 -2.26 -28.81 10.16
C VAL A 77 -2.74 -27.39 10.06
N PRO A 78 -1.96 -26.47 9.41
CA PRO A 78 -2.43 -25.10 9.15
C PRO A 78 -3.65 -25.14 8.20
N VAL A 79 -4.69 -24.38 8.53
CA VAL A 79 -5.91 -24.29 7.71
C VAL A 79 -6.23 -22.81 7.47
N TRP A 80 -6.46 -22.44 6.20
CA TRP A 80 -6.88 -21.11 5.82
C TRP A 80 -8.36 -21.09 5.40
N LEU A 81 -9.10 -20.14 5.94
CA LEU A 81 -10.50 -19.88 5.56
C LEU A 81 -10.53 -18.63 4.68
N ASP A 82 -10.79 -18.81 3.39
CA ASP A 82 -10.83 -17.69 2.44
C ASP A 82 -12.25 -17.15 2.24
N GLN A 83 -12.33 -15.83 1.95
CA GLN A 83 -13.54 -15.08 1.64
C GLN A 83 -14.61 -15.02 2.76
N LEU A 84 -14.30 -15.39 3.99
CA LEU A 84 -15.27 -15.25 5.10
C LEU A 84 -15.49 -13.79 5.54
N TRP A 85 -14.54 -12.89 5.25
CA TRP A 85 -14.70 -11.47 5.54
C TRP A 85 -15.78 -10.85 4.65
N GLY A 86 -16.81 -10.28 5.29
CA GLY A 86 -18.01 -9.80 4.60
C GLY A 86 -19.22 -10.75 4.70
N SER A 87 -19.02 -12.00 5.18
CA SER A 87 -20.12 -12.90 5.50
C SER A 87 -20.87 -12.44 6.76
N ILE A 88 -22.01 -13.06 7.02
CA ILE A 88 -22.75 -12.82 8.27
C ILE A 88 -21.93 -13.23 9.51
N PHE A 89 -20.93 -14.10 9.36
CA PHE A 89 -20.03 -14.58 10.41
C PHE A 89 -18.77 -13.72 10.59
N SER A 90 -18.71 -12.53 10.02
CA SER A 90 -17.58 -11.61 10.18
C SER A 90 -18.00 -10.31 10.85
N PHE A 91 -17.03 -9.57 11.42
CA PHE A 91 -17.27 -8.25 12.00
C PHE A 91 -17.20 -7.10 10.98
N GLN A 92 -17.14 -7.36 9.71
CA GLN A 92 -17.14 -6.30 8.70
C GLN A 92 -18.33 -5.36 8.88
N GLY A 93 -18.06 -4.04 8.88
CA GLY A 93 -19.06 -3.02 9.17
C GLY A 93 -19.47 -2.97 10.66
N GLY A 94 -18.67 -3.50 11.57
CA GLY A 94 -18.88 -3.47 13.02
C GLY A 94 -20.04 -4.35 13.53
N ARG A 95 -20.63 -5.21 12.70
CA ARG A 95 -21.78 -6.04 13.03
C ARG A 95 -21.53 -7.51 12.76
N PHE A 96 -21.81 -8.37 13.76
CA PHE A 96 -21.77 -9.81 13.66
C PHE A 96 -23.20 -10.37 13.62
N PHE A 97 -23.49 -11.28 12.72
CA PHE A 97 -24.80 -11.90 12.43
C PHE A 97 -25.92 -10.95 11.95
N ARG A 98 -25.98 -9.71 12.38
CA ARG A 98 -27.08 -8.78 12.07
C ARG A 98 -26.83 -8.00 10.77
N LYS A 99 -26.54 -8.72 9.66
CA LYS A 99 -26.35 -8.16 8.33
C LYS A 99 -26.73 -9.15 7.23
N TRP A 100 -27.11 -8.66 6.08
CA TRP A 100 -27.35 -9.50 4.91
C TRP A 100 -26.01 -9.93 4.30
N PRO A 101 -25.90 -11.22 3.83
CA PRO A 101 -24.73 -11.66 3.09
C PRO A 101 -24.62 -10.87 1.78
N ARG A 102 -23.39 -10.61 1.35
CA ARG A 102 -23.16 -9.89 0.07
C ARG A 102 -23.53 -10.74 -1.15
N GLU A 103 -23.42 -12.05 -1.06
CA GLU A 103 -23.67 -13.03 -2.12
C GLU A 103 -24.34 -14.27 -1.55
N ILE A 104 -25.18 -14.94 -2.36
CA ILE A 104 -25.83 -16.20 -2.03
C ILE A 104 -25.76 -17.09 -3.29
N PRO A 105 -25.11 -18.28 -3.26
CA PRO A 105 -24.32 -18.83 -2.16
C PRO A 105 -23.06 -18.01 -1.88
N TYR A 106 -22.60 -18.03 -0.61
CA TYR A 106 -21.41 -17.28 -0.21
C TYR A 106 -20.15 -18.05 -0.63
N PRO A 107 -19.17 -17.43 -1.33
CA PRO A 107 -18.04 -18.13 -1.94
C PRO A 107 -16.91 -18.39 -0.93
N ALA A 108 -17.19 -19.14 0.13
CA ALA A 108 -16.17 -19.54 1.11
C ALA A 108 -15.32 -20.69 0.58
N ALA A 109 -14.00 -20.62 0.81
CA ALA A 109 -13.06 -21.69 0.51
C ALA A 109 -12.25 -22.07 1.75
N VAL A 110 -11.81 -23.32 1.81
CA VAL A 110 -10.98 -23.88 2.89
C VAL A 110 -9.76 -24.54 2.26
N ASP A 111 -8.56 -24.12 2.69
CA ASP A 111 -7.30 -24.65 2.22
C ASP A 111 -6.53 -25.27 3.38
N PHE A 112 -6.02 -26.50 3.17
CA PHE A 112 -5.24 -27.24 4.12
C PHE A 112 -3.75 -27.22 3.73
N GLY A 113 -2.89 -26.91 4.70
CA GLY A 113 -1.45 -26.99 4.54
C GLY A 113 -0.86 -28.36 4.91
N ALA A 114 0.42 -28.54 4.61
CA ALA A 114 1.14 -29.72 5.05
C ALA A 114 1.22 -29.77 6.59
N PRO A 115 1.11 -30.95 7.20
CA PRO A 115 1.28 -31.12 8.64
C PRO A 115 2.67 -30.68 9.11
N LEU A 116 2.71 -30.02 10.26
CA LEU A 116 3.93 -29.63 10.97
C LEU A 116 4.10 -30.52 12.19
N SER A 117 5.33 -30.95 12.50
CA SER A 117 5.59 -31.65 13.74
C SER A 117 5.31 -30.72 14.95
N PRO A 118 5.01 -31.24 16.14
CA PRO A 118 4.78 -30.42 17.33
C PRO A 118 5.96 -29.50 17.69
N ASN A 119 7.17 -29.87 17.29
CA ASN A 119 8.37 -29.09 17.55
C ASN A 119 8.54 -27.95 16.53
N ASP A 120 8.18 -28.19 15.27
CA ASP A 120 8.30 -27.23 14.17
C ASP A 120 7.11 -26.25 14.10
N ALA A 121 6.03 -26.51 14.85
CA ALA A 121 4.83 -25.67 14.88
C ALA A 121 5.00 -24.44 15.79
N ASP A 122 6.12 -23.72 15.67
CA ASP A 122 6.26 -22.42 16.34
C ASP A 122 5.42 -21.34 15.67
N THR A 123 5.25 -20.20 16.35
CA THR A 123 4.35 -19.13 15.91
C THR A 123 4.78 -18.52 14.58
N ALA A 124 6.08 -18.40 14.32
CA ALA A 124 6.60 -17.84 13.08
C ALA A 124 6.32 -18.78 11.89
N THR A 125 6.64 -20.07 12.06
CA THR A 125 6.42 -21.11 11.04
C THR A 125 4.93 -21.25 10.71
N VAL A 126 4.06 -21.32 11.72
CA VAL A 126 2.62 -21.44 11.49
C VAL A 126 2.07 -20.18 10.81
N ARG A 127 2.50 -18.98 11.20
CA ARG A 127 2.13 -17.74 10.53
C ARG A 127 2.55 -17.72 9.05
N GLU A 128 3.79 -18.10 8.76
CA GLU A 128 4.29 -18.19 7.38
C GLU A 128 3.43 -19.14 6.52
N ARG A 129 3.12 -20.33 7.08
CA ARG A 129 2.25 -21.30 6.40
C ARG A 129 0.85 -20.76 6.15
N LEU A 130 0.26 -20.09 7.14
CA LEU A 130 -1.06 -19.45 6.99
C LEU A 130 -1.05 -18.34 5.94
N LEU A 131 -0.04 -17.46 5.94
CA LEU A 131 0.11 -16.42 4.92
C LEU A 131 0.29 -17.01 3.51
N SER A 132 1.07 -18.08 3.37
CA SER A 132 1.25 -18.77 2.09
C SER A 132 -0.05 -19.44 1.60
N LEU A 133 -0.81 -20.08 2.48
CA LEU A 133 -2.14 -20.61 2.15
C LEU A 133 -3.11 -19.50 1.75
N GLY A 134 -3.10 -18.38 2.50
CA GLY A 134 -3.92 -17.21 2.21
C GLY A 134 -3.59 -16.57 0.86
N GLU A 135 -2.30 -16.49 0.50
CA GLU A 135 -1.85 -16.03 -0.80
C GLU A 135 -2.35 -16.95 -1.92
N ASN A 136 -2.18 -18.26 -1.79
CA ASN A 136 -2.64 -19.24 -2.76
C ASN A 136 -4.17 -19.20 -2.95
N ALA A 137 -4.93 -19.14 -1.85
CA ALA A 137 -6.39 -19.03 -1.89
C ALA A 137 -6.84 -17.75 -2.58
N PHE A 138 -6.26 -16.61 -2.19
CA PHE A 138 -6.58 -15.31 -2.75
C PHE A 138 -6.26 -15.25 -4.25
N SER A 139 -5.11 -15.78 -4.67
CA SER A 139 -4.64 -15.80 -6.06
C SER A 139 -5.56 -16.60 -7.00
N ARG A 140 -6.36 -17.54 -6.47
CA ARG A 140 -7.35 -18.32 -7.23
C ARG A 140 -8.70 -17.63 -7.38
N ARG A 141 -8.95 -16.51 -6.69
CA ARG A 141 -10.25 -15.81 -6.75
C ARG A 141 -10.59 -15.41 -8.18
N ALA A 142 -11.81 -15.71 -8.62
CA ALA A 142 -12.29 -15.41 -9.97
C ALA A 142 -12.22 -13.91 -10.32
N ALA A 143 -12.41 -13.04 -9.31
CA ALA A 143 -12.34 -11.59 -9.47
C ALA A 143 -10.97 -11.09 -10.00
N LEU A 144 -9.87 -11.80 -9.70
CA LEU A 144 -8.53 -11.42 -10.17
C LEU A 144 -8.30 -11.66 -11.67
N ARG A 145 -9.19 -12.41 -12.32
CA ARG A 145 -9.15 -12.61 -13.77
C ARG A 145 -9.80 -11.47 -14.55
N GLU A 146 -10.57 -10.61 -13.86
CA GLU A 146 -11.29 -9.50 -14.48
C GLU A 146 -10.31 -8.46 -15.03
N SER A 147 -10.63 -7.86 -16.19
CA SER A 147 -9.84 -6.72 -16.67
C SER A 147 -10.13 -5.47 -15.85
N LEU A 148 -9.15 -4.57 -15.72
CA LEU A 148 -9.28 -3.32 -14.98
C LEU A 148 -10.46 -2.48 -15.51
N GLY A 149 -10.64 -2.43 -16.84
CA GLY A 149 -11.77 -1.75 -17.48
C GLY A 149 -13.12 -2.36 -17.12
N ALA A 150 -13.22 -3.70 -17.09
CA ALA A 150 -14.46 -4.38 -16.70
C ALA A 150 -14.78 -4.16 -15.22
N ALA A 151 -13.77 -4.21 -14.35
CA ALA A 151 -13.93 -3.96 -12.91
C ALA A 151 -14.42 -2.53 -12.64
N ALA A 152 -13.79 -1.52 -13.25
CA ALA A 152 -14.19 -0.12 -13.11
C ALA A 152 -15.60 0.15 -13.69
N LEU A 153 -15.90 -0.39 -14.86
CA LEU A 153 -17.22 -0.28 -15.48
C LEU A 153 -18.29 -0.90 -14.56
N ARG A 154 -18.07 -2.08 -14.02
CA ARG A 154 -18.98 -2.75 -13.07
C ARG A 154 -19.19 -1.93 -11.80
N GLY A 155 -18.12 -1.32 -11.26
CA GLY A 155 -18.18 -0.46 -10.07
C GLY A 155 -19.02 0.80 -10.32
N LEU A 156 -18.78 1.48 -11.44
CA LEU A 156 -19.46 2.72 -11.80
C LEU A 156 -20.91 2.51 -12.27
N ALA A 157 -21.23 1.40 -12.93
CA ALA A 157 -22.60 1.08 -13.37
C ALA A 157 -23.55 0.80 -12.18
N ARG A 158 -23.01 0.53 -11.00
CA ARG A 158 -23.81 0.46 -9.76
C ARG A 158 -24.19 1.88 -9.32
N GLN A 159 -25.46 2.16 -9.12
CA GLN A 159 -25.96 3.46 -8.68
C GLN A 159 -25.55 4.63 -9.62
N PRO A 160 -26.04 4.65 -10.87
CA PRO A 160 -25.58 5.55 -11.94
C PRO A 160 -25.71 7.04 -11.63
N PHE A 161 -26.66 7.43 -10.79
CA PHE A 161 -26.92 8.82 -10.42
C PHE A 161 -26.05 9.33 -9.26
N ARG A 162 -25.37 8.41 -8.56
CA ARG A 162 -24.51 8.80 -7.45
C ARG A 162 -23.27 9.55 -7.95
N THR A 163 -22.86 10.58 -7.22
CA THR A 163 -21.62 11.31 -7.49
C THR A 163 -20.43 10.35 -7.42
N ALA A 164 -19.55 10.39 -8.40
CA ALA A 164 -18.26 9.70 -8.42
C ALA A 164 -17.13 10.66 -8.07
N VAL A 165 -17.10 11.83 -8.73
CA VAL A 165 -16.01 12.80 -8.64
C VAL A 165 -16.59 14.18 -8.34
N ILE A 166 -15.98 14.88 -7.40
CA ILE A 166 -16.13 16.31 -7.13
C ILE A 166 -14.79 16.95 -7.52
N ASP A 167 -14.83 18.00 -8.34
CA ASP A 167 -13.63 18.74 -8.69
C ASP A 167 -13.37 19.84 -7.65
N GLY A 168 -12.26 19.78 -6.96
CA GLY A 168 -11.91 20.75 -5.92
C GLY A 168 -11.48 22.13 -6.44
N LEU A 169 -11.41 22.32 -7.77
CA LEU A 169 -11.12 23.63 -8.36
C LEU A 169 -12.41 24.47 -8.54
N ASP A 170 -13.49 23.83 -9.01
CA ASP A 170 -14.74 24.50 -9.40
C ASP A 170 -16.00 23.93 -8.72
N ASP A 171 -15.85 23.00 -7.79
CA ASP A 171 -16.92 22.27 -7.10
C ASP A 171 -17.88 21.51 -8.04
N SER A 172 -17.57 21.42 -9.32
CA SER A 172 -18.39 20.69 -10.29
C SER A 172 -18.34 19.18 -10.03
N THR A 173 -19.46 18.50 -10.30
CA THR A 173 -19.59 17.07 -9.99
C THR A 173 -19.84 16.24 -11.23
N LEU A 174 -19.28 15.04 -11.23
CA LEU A 174 -19.62 13.98 -12.18
C LEU A 174 -20.33 12.84 -11.44
N SER A 175 -21.56 12.52 -11.88
CA SER A 175 -22.17 11.25 -11.47
C SER A 175 -21.45 10.08 -12.14
N ARG A 176 -21.64 8.87 -11.60
CA ARG A 176 -21.02 7.65 -12.17
C ARG A 176 -21.40 7.45 -13.63
N SER A 177 -22.66 7.68 -13.99
CA SER A 177 -23.13 7.59 -15.38
C SER A 177 -22.54 8.68 -16.27
N LYS A 178 -22.43 9.93 -15.80
CA LYS A 178 -21.78 11.00 -16.57
C LYS A 178 -20.30 10.73 -16.80
N LEU A 179 -19.60 10.23 -15.77
CA LEU A 179 -18.19 9.83 -15.88
C LEU A 179 -18.04 8.70 -16.91
N LEU A 180 -18.88 7.66 -16.85
CA LEU A 180 -18.89 6.57 -17.84
C LEU A 180 -19.21 7.11 -19.25
N GLY A 181 -20.17 8.01 -19.39
CA GLY A 181 -20.54 8.61 -20.68
C GLY A 181 -19.37 9.35 -21.33
N ALA A 182 -18.67 10.18 -20.57
CA ALA A 182 -17.50 10.92 -21.03
C ALA A 182 -16.34 9.96 -21.39
N ALA A 183 -16.02 9.02 -20.51
CA ALA A 183 -14.93 8.07 -20.74
C ALA A 183 -15.24 7.11 -21.91
N ALA A 184 -16.49 6.65 -22.08
CA ALA A 184 -16.90 5.80 -23.18
C ALA A 184 -16.82 6.52 -24.53
N ALA A 185 -17.30 7.75 -24.62
CA ALA A 185 -17.19 8.56 -25.83
C ALA A 185 -15.72 8.79 -26.22
N LEU A 186 -14.89 9.15 -25.24
CA LEU A 186 -13.45 9.35 -25.43
C LEU A 186 -12.75 8.04 -25.82
N SER A 187 -13.07 6.90 -25.18
CA SER A 187 -12.47 5.60 -25.49
C SER A 187 -12.69 5.17 -26.95
N ARG A 188 -13.88 5.40 -27.49
CA ARG A 188 -14.20 5.14 -28.91
C ARG A 188 -13.41 6.06 -29.85
N HIS A 189 -13.17 7.29 -29.46
CA HIS A 189 -12.31 8.21 -30.20
C HIS A 189 -10.86 7.74 -30.20
N LEU A 190 -10.31 7.43 -29.02
CA LEU A 190 -8.93 6.97 -28.86
C LEU A 190 -8.63 5.72 -29.71
N ARG A 191 -9.54 4.77 -29.79
CA ARG A 191 -9.37 3.58 -30.66
C ARG A 191 -9.21 3.91 -32.12
N ARG A 192 -9.82 4.99 -32.59
CA ARG A 192 -9.74 5.40 -34.01
C ARG A 192 -8.48 6.18 -34.33
N VAL A 193 -8.05 7.00 -33.38
CA VAL A 193 -6.99 7.99 -33.62
C VAL A 193 -5.63 7.58 -33.07
N CYS A 194 -5.58 6.65 -32.13
CA CYS A 194 -4.35 6.14 -31.50
C CYS A 194 -4.23 4.65 -31.81
N PRO A 195 -3.45 4.21 -32.79
CA PRO A 195 -3.23 2.78 -33.07
C PRO A 195 -2.36 2.11 -31.99
N GLU A 196 -1.48 2.85 -31.33
CA GLU A 196 -0.54 2.37 -30.32
C GLU A 196 -1.24 1.80 -29.08
N LYS A 197 -0.56 0.86 -28.41
CA LYS A 197 -1.06 0.21 -27.19
C LYS A 197 -1.03 1.16 -25.99
N ARG A 198 0.00 2.00 -25.87
CA ARG A 198 0.26 2.87 -24.72
C ARG A 198 -0.04 4.32 -25.05
N ILE A 199 -0.73 5.02 -24.13
CA ILE A 199 -1.05 6.45 -24.26
C ILE A 199 -0.57 7.17 -22.99
N GLY A 200 0.24 8.21 -23.18
CA GLY A 200 0.73 9.04 -22.09
C GLY A 200 -0.40 9.82 -21.44
N ILE A 201 -0.40 9.90 -20.10
CA ILE A 201 -1.29 10.76 -19.33
C ILE A 201 -0.45 11.84 -18.67
N VAL A 202 -0.61 13.08 -19.14
CA VAL A 202 0.08 14.26 -18.61
C VAL A 202 -0.98 15.20 -18.05
N LEU A 203 -1.58 14.75 -16.94
CA LEU A 203 -2.65 15.44 -16.22
C LEU A 203 -2.47 15.23 -14.72
N PRO A 204 -2.79 16.25 -13.90
CA PRO A 204 -2.79 16.11 -12.44
C PRO A 204 -4.00 15.33 -11.95
N ALA A 205 -4.09 15.14 -10.63
CA ALA A 205 -5.27 14.58 -9.97
C ALA A 205 -6.46 15.55 -10.11
N SER A 206 -7.26 15.32 -11.13
CA SER A 206 -8.36 16.19 -11.56
C SER A 206 -9.47 15.36 -12.21
N LYS A 207 -10.63 15.96 -12.37
CA LYS A 207 -11.76 15.40 -13.13
C LYS A 207 -11.33 14.92 -14.52
N GLY A 208 -10.52 15.74 -15.24
CA GLY A 208 -9.95 15.39 -16.54
C GLY A 208 -9.00 14.18 -16.47
N GLY A 209 -8.16 14.11 -15.45
CA GLY A 209 -7.26 12.99 -15.20
C GLY A 209 -8.01 11.67 -14.95
N VAL A 210 -9.12 11.72 -14.22
CA VAL A 210 -9.99 10.55 -14.01
C VAL A 210 -10.62 10.07 -15.30
N VAL A 211 -11.19 10.99 -16.09
CA VAL A 211 -11.81 10.68 -17.40
C VAL A 211 -10.79 10.10 -18.36
N ALA A 212 -9.59 10.68 -18.45
CA ALA A 212 -8.52 10.23 -19.33
C ALA A 212 -8.07 8.79 -19.03
N ASN A 213 -7.71 8.52 -17.78
CA ASN A 213 -7.27 7.17 -17.36
C ASN A 213 -8.35 6.13 -17.62
N LEU A 214 -9.60 6.41 -17.23
CA LEU A 214 -10.72 5.50 -17.47
C LEU A 214 -10.96 5.28 -18.96
N ALA A 215 -10.91 6.32 -19.80
CA ALA A 215 -11.13 6.21 -21.23
C ALA A 215 -10.04 5.37 -21.92
N VAL A 216 -8.78 5.52 -21.55
CA VAL A 216 -7.66 4.73 -22.09
C VAL A 216 -7.86 3.25 -21.76
N VAL A 217 -8.21 2.92 -20.52
CA VAL A 217 -8.46 1.52 -20.12
C VAL A 217 -9.71 0.95 -20.78
N LEU A 218 -10.81 1.73 -20.92
CA LEU A 218 -11.99 1.32 -21.66
C LEU A 218 -11.73 1.17 -23.17
N ALA A 219 -10.71 1.85 -23.71
CA ALA A 219 -10.24 1.65 -25.07
C ALA A 219 -9.42 0.36 -25.24
N ASN A 220 -9.22 -0.43 -24.20
CA ASN A 220 -8.32 -1.58 -24.15
C ASN A 220 -6.86 -1.19 -24.46
N LYS A 221 -6.45 -0.04 -23.93
CA LYS A 221 -5.10 0.51 -24.03
C LYS A 221 -4.52 0.73 -22.64
N VAL A 222 -3.24 0.99 -22.59
CA VAL A 222 -2.48 1.14 -21.35
C VAL A 222 -2.24 2.62 -21.06
N PRO A 223 -2.79 3.19 -19.98
CA PRO A 223 -2.42 4.52 -19.54
C PRO A 223 -0.99 4.50 -18.99
N VAL A 224 -0.17 5.42 -19.44
CA VAL A 224 1.20 5.62 -18.99
C VAL A 224 1.26 6.91 -18.17
N GLY A 225 1.46 6.75 -16.87
CA GLY A 225 1.59 7.89 -15.96
C GLY A 225 2.93 8.58 -16.13
N ILE A 226 2.95 9.76 -16.74
CA ILE A 226 4.17 10.56 -16.91
C ILE A 226 4.32 11.53 -15.75
N ASN A 227 5.42 11.41 -15.03
CA ASN A 227 5.77 12.36 -13.98
C ASN A 227 6.28 13.67 -14.60
N PHE A 228 5.37 14.60 -14.79
CA PHE A 228 5.65 15.92 -15.38
C PHE A 228 6.41 16.87 -14.43
N THR A 229 6.68 16.47 -13.18
CA THR A 229 7.52 17.23 -12.24
C THR A 229 8.98 16.79 -12.29
N SER A 230 9.30 15.76 -13.07
CA SER A 230 10.67 15.30 -13.30
C SER A 230 11.43 16.20 -14.28
N GLY A 231 12.75 16.12 -14.26
CA GLY A 231 13.57 16.83 -15.26
C GLY A 231 13.32 16.29 -16.68
N ARG A 232 13.50 17.16 -17.69
CA ARG A 232 13.25 16.88 -19.12
C ARG A 232 13.88 15.56 -19.58
N HIS A 233 15.15 15.31 -19.27
CA HIS A 233 15.84 14.07 -19.66
C HIS A 233 15.12 12.80 -19.15
N ALA A 234 14.68 12.80 -17.90
CA ALA A 234 13.96 11.65 -17.33
C ALA A 234 12.60 11.43 -18.02
N ILE A 235 11.92 12.52 -18.42
CA ILE A 235 10.66 12.43 -19.17
C ILE A 235 10.90 11.86 -20.56
N GLU A 236 11.91 12.34 -21.28
CA GLU A 236 12.29 11.84 -22.61
C GLU A 236 12.67 10.36 -22.57
N CYS A 237 13.46 9.94 -21.57
CA CYS A 237 13.78 8.53 -21.34
C CYS A 237 12.51 7.69 -21.09
N ALA A 238 11.60 8.16 -20.24
CA ALA A 238 10.35 7.46 -19.94
C ALA A 238 9.48 7.32 -21.19
N GLN A 239 9.34 8.38 -22.00
CA GLN A 239 8.59 8.35 -23.25
C GLN A 239 9.21 7.37 -24.26
N LYS A 240 10.53 7.37 -24.39
CA LYS A 240 11.26 6.46 -25.26
C LYS A 240 11.09 5.01 -24.83
N ILE A 241 11.26 4.69 -23.54
CA ILE A 241 11.07 3.35 -22.99
C ILE A 241 9.63 2.86 -23.22
N ALA A 242 8.63 3.73 -23.02
CA ALA A 242 7.22 3.37 -23.23
C ALA A 242 6.79 3.33 -24.71
N GLY A 243 7.64 3.83 -25.64
CA GLY A 243 7.29 3.98 -27.06
C GLY A 243 6.11 4.93 -27.28
N LEU A 244 6.07 6.05 -26.57
CA LEU A 244 4.95 6.98 -26.60
C LEU A 244 4.99 7.89 -27.84
N THR A 245 3.95 7.82 -28.66
CA THR A 245 3.69 8.75 -29.78
C THR A 245 2.49 9.65 -29.52
N SER A 246 1.65 9.30 -28.54
CA SER A 246 0.44 10.07 -28.16
C SER A 246 0.39 10.32 -26.65
N ALA A 247 -0.11 11.51 -26.27
CA ALA A 247 -0.44 11.85 -24.88
C ALA A 247 -1.79 12.56 -24.80
N ILE A 248 -2.42 12.45 -23.61
CA ILE A 248 -3.62 13.19 -23.24
C ILE A 248 -3.26 14.25 -22.23
N SER A 249 -3.69 15.50 -22.48
CA SER A 249 -3.49 16.65 -21.61
C SER A 249 -4.66 17.64 -21.69
N ALA A 250 -4.49 18.85 -21.21
CA ALA A 250 -5.42 19.98 -21.32
C ALA A 250 -4.65 21.26 -21.68
N ASN A 251 -5.30 22.23 -22.33
CA ASN A 251 -4.65 23.48 -22.77
C ASN A 251 -3.94 24.22 -21.64
N ALA A 252 -4.64 24.41 -20.54
CA ALA A 252 -4.07 25.10 -19.38
C ALA A 252 -2.80 24.42 -18.87
N PHE A 253 -2.74 23.09 -18.94
CA PHE A 253 -1.60 22.31 -18.49
C PHE A 253 -0.46 22.32 -19.52
N VAL A 254 -0.79 22.25 -20.82
CA VAL A 254 0.19 22.41 -21.91
C VAL A 254 0.87 23.78 -21.83
N ALA A 255 0.09 24.85 -21.59
CA ALA A 255 0.61 26.21 -21.47
C ALA A 255 1.50 26.39 -20.23
N HIS A 256 1.22 25.66 -19.14
CA HIS A 256 2.01 25.71 -17.90
C HIS A 256 3.36 24.96 -18.02
N LEU A 257 3.42 23.88 -18.78
CA LEU A 257 4.59 23.04 -18.97
C LEU A 257 5.35 23.40 -20.24
N THR A 258 5.96 24.59 -20.28
CA THR A 258 6.60 25.17 -21.49
C THR A 258 7.80 24.36 -22.00
N ASP A 259 8.56 23.69 -21.11
CA ASP A 259 9.76 22.90 -21.47
C ASP A 259 9.49 21.38 -21.49
N PHE A 260 8.21 20.98 -21.48
CA PHE A 260 7.85 19.56 -21.54
C PHE A 260 8.03 19.00 -22.96
N PRO A 261 8.69 17.83 -23.12
CA PRO A 261 8.86 17.19 -24.43
C PRO A 261 7.56 16.51 -24.88
N TRP A 262 6.65 17.29 -25.47
CA TRP A 262 5.36 16.79 -25.91
C TRP A 262 5.51 15.75 -27.03
N PRO A 263 4.79 14.60 -26.97
CA PRO A 263 4.73 13.68 -28.09
C PRO A 263 4.08 14.32 -29.33
N GLU A 264 4.36 13.75 -30.50
CA GLU A 264 3.85 14.24 -31.80
C GLU A 264 2.35 14.51 -31.76
N LYS A 265 1.57 13.62 -31.08
CA LYS A 265 0.14 13.75 -30.95
C LYS A 265 -0.26 14.03 -29.52
N THR A 266 -0.61 15.27 -29.23
CA THR A 266 -1.16 15.68 -27.93
C THR A 266 -2.65 15.94 -28.02
N ILE A 267 -3.46 15.09 -27.34
CA ILE A 267 -4.92 15.18 -27.30
C ILE A 267 -5.32 16.07 -26.11
N LYS A 268 -5.91 17.22 -26.40
CA LYS A 268 -6.34 18.19 -25.40
C LYS A 268 -7.82 17.99 -25.06
N LEU A 269 -8.10 17.61 -23.82
CA LEU A 269 -9.46 17.24 -23.39
C LEU A 269 -10.45 18.41 -23.44
N ASP A 270 -10.02 19.58 -23.08
CA ASP A 270 -10.81 20.82 -23.06
C ASP A 270 -11.22 21.29 -24.46
N GLU A 271 -10.47 20.95 -25.49
CA GLU A 271 -10.87 21.14 -26.89
C GLU A 271 -11.76 20.01 -27.40
N LEU A 272 -11.41 18.76 -27.09
CA LEU A 272 -12.04 17.58 -27.66
C LEU A 272 -13.43 17.27 -27.06
N LEU A 273 -13.56 17.27 -25.73
CA LEU A 273 -14.82 16.87 -25.07
C LEU A 273 -16.03 17.74 -25.47
N PRO A 274 -15.91 19.07 -25.64
CA PRO A 274 -17.01 19.90 -26.14
C PRO A 274 -17.52 19.50 -27.51
N THR A 275 -16.65 19.00 -28.41
CA THR A 275 -17.05 18.53 -29.77
C THR A 275 -17.77 17.20 -29.71
N MET A 276 -17.74 16.50 -28.61
CA MET A 276 -18.28 15.15 -28.41
C MET A 276 -19.58 15.13 -27.59
N LYS A 277 -20.21 16.28 -27.29
CA LYS A 277 -21.38 16.38 -26.40
C LYS A 277 -22.50 15.39 -26.76
N GLY A 278 -22.84 15.24 -28.04
CA GLY A 278 -23.86 14.28 -28.48
C GLY A 278 -23.48 12.82 -28.22
N LYS A 279 -22.21 12.45 -28.46
CA LYS A 279 -21.72 11.11 -28.19
C LYS A 279 -21.66 10.83 -26.68
N ILE A 280 -21.23 11.81 -25.88
CA ILE A 280 -21.23 11.74 -24.42
C ILE A 280 -22.64 11.52 -23.89
N PHE A 281 -23.64 12.25 -24.41
CA PHE A 281 -25.03 12.09 -24.03
C PHE A 281 -25.57 10.67 -24.35
N ILE A 282 -25.28 10.13 -25.53
CA ILE A 282 -25.68 8.77 -25.89
C ILE A 282 -25.10 7.74 -24.92
N TRP A 283 -23.82 7.81 -24.64
CA TRP A 283 -23.16 6.88 -23.72
C TRP A 283 -23.57 7.11 -22.26
N TRP A 284 -23.89 8.33 -21.86
CA TRP A 284 -24.47 8.64 -20.56
C TRP A 284 -25.83 7.96 -20.39
N MET A 285 -26.71 8.08 -21.37
CA MET A 285 -28.01 7.38 -21.36
C MET A 285 -27.84 5.86 -21.37
N ALA A 286 -26.91 5.35 -22.17
CA ALA A 286 -26.57 3.94 -22.13
C ALA A 286 -26.09 3.46 -20.76
N ALA A 287 -25.28 4.26 -20.07
CA ALA A 287 -24.79 3.94 -18.72
C ALA A 287 -25.90 3.95 -17.65
N ILE A 288 -27.01 4.64 -17.87
CA ILE A 288 -28.18 4.63 -16.99
C ILE A 288 -29.06 3.40 -17.25
N ILE A 289 -29.26 3.06 -18.52
CA ILE A 289 -30.30 2.10 -18.93
C ILE A 289 -29.75 0.66 -19.03
N LEU A 290 -28.49 0.50 -19.49
CA LEU A 290 -27.97 -0.81 -19.83
C LEU A 290 -27.23 -1.46 -18.63
N PRO A 291 -27.40 -2.77 -18.44
CA PRO A 291 -26.59 -3.53 -17.50
C PRO A 291 -25.11 -3.44 -17.83
N ALA A 292 -24.25 -3.47 -16.81
CA ALA A 292 -22.79 -3.39 -16.94
C ALA A 292 -22.21 -4.39 -17.96
N GLY A 293 -22.75 -5.61 -18.01
CA GLY A 293 -22.31 -6.65 -18.97
C GLY A 293 -22.57 -6.30 -20.43
N LEU A 294 -23.69 -5.62 -20.72
CA LEU A 294 -24.02 -5.16 -22.07
C LEU A 294 -23.19 -3.93 -22.45
N LEU A 295 -23.05 -2.95 -21.54
CA LEU A 295 -22.15 -1.81 -21.74
C LEU A 295 -20.72 -2.26 -22.06
N ARG A 296 -20.23 -3.25 -21.31
CA ARG A 296 -18.90 -3.83 -21.54
C ARG A 296 -18.76 -4.38 -22.97
N ARG A 297 -19.77 -5.14 -23.44
CA ARG A 297 -19.79 -5.69 -24.82
C ARG A 297 -19.82 -4.60 -25.86
N LEU A 298 -20.69 -3.60 -25.70
CA LEU A 298 -20.83 -2.48 -26.66
C LEU A 298 -19.54 -1.62 -26.69
N LEU A 299 -18.80 -1.56 -25.61
CA LEU A 299 -17.51 -0.87 -25.54
C LEU A 299 -16.33 -1.78 -25.92
N ASP A 300 -16.55 -3.04 -26.29
CA ASP A 300 -15.51 -4.03 -26.56
C ASP A 300 -14.44 -4.11 -25.48
N VAL A 301 -14.83 -3.94 -24.22
CA VAL A 301 -13.93 -4.08 -23.08
C VAL A 301 -13.76 -5.55 -22.76
N PRO A 302 -12.55 -6.10 -22.74
CA PRO A 302 -12.31 -7.50 -22.38
C PRO A 302 -12.87 -7.83 -21.00
N ARG A 303 -13.50 -9.00 -20.85
CA ARG A 303 -13.97 -9.47 -19.54
C ARG A 303 -12.80 -9.81 -18.62
N THR A 304 -11.81 -10.48 -19.19
CA THR A 304 -10.61 -10.95 -18.49
C THR A 304 -9.39 -10.18 -18.97
N GLY A 305 -8.44 -9.95 -18.06
CA GLY A 305 -7.18 -9.28 -18.36
C GLY A 305 -5.98 -10.06 -17.81
N GLY A 306 -6.15 -10.71 -16.66
CA GLY A 306 -5.12 -11.52 -16.04
C GLY A 306 -3.79 -10.77 -15.89
N ASN A 307 -2.71 -11.39 -16.33
CA ASN A 307 -1.35 -10.84 -16.29
C ASN A 307 -1.04 -9.88 -17.46
N GLY A 308 -2.02 -9.57 -18.31
CA GLY A 308 -1.85 -8.53 -19.33
C GLY A 308 -1.57 -7.17 -18.72
N GLU A 309 -0.73 -6.38 -19.38
CA GLU A 309 -0.38 -5.02 -18.99
C GLU A 309 -1.62 -4.13 -18.90
N ALA A 310 -1.87 -3.54 -17.73
CA ALA A 310 -3.02 -2.65 -17.50
C ALA A 310 -2.61 -1.20 -17.31
N ILE A 311 -1.47 -0.95 -16.68
CA ILE A 311 -0.93 0.37 -16.36
C ILE A 311 0.59 0.31 -16.46
N LEU A 312 1.21 1.38 -16.95
CA LEU A 312 2.65 1.56 -16.89
C LEU A 312 2.97 2.80 -16.05
N LEU A 313 3.77 2.61 -15.01
CA LEU A 313 4.27 3.69 -14.16
C LEU A 313 5.80 3.72 -14.21
N PHE A 314 6.37 4.88 -13.91
CA PHE A 314 7.82 5.03 -13.86
C PHE A 314 8.29 5.29 -12.43
N THR A 315 9.41 4.66 -12.06
CA THR A 315 10.12 4.92 -10.81
C THR A 315 11.52 5.42 -11.11
N SER A 316 12.06 6.30 -10.26
CA SER A 316 13.46 6.70 -10.33
C SER A 316 14.35 5.50 -10.03
N GLY A 317 15.15 5.08 -11.01
CA GLY A 317 16.18 4.07 -10.80
C GLY A 317 17.30 4.57 -9.90
N SER A 318 17.97 3.66 -9.20
CA SER A 318 19.23 3.98 -8.46
C SER A 318 20.36 4.47 -9.37
N SER A 319 20.26 4.20 -10.66
CA SER A 319 21.19 4.63 -11.72
C SER A 319 20.83 5.97 -12.36
N GLY A 320 19.75 6.63 -11.92
CA GLY A 320 19.30 7.92 -12.48
C GLY A 320 18.22 7.78 -13.56
N ASP A 321 18.26 6.76 -14.41
CA ASP A 321 17.27 6.58 -15.46
C ASP A 321 15.97 5.94 -14.92
N PRO A 322 14.79 6.39 -15.41
CA PRO A 322 13.51 5.85 -14.98
C PRO A 322 13.34 4.40 -15.44
N LYS A 323 12.68 3.59 -14.58
CA LYS A 323 12.30 2.21 -14.88
C LYS A 323 10.80 2.14 -15.11
N GLY A 324 10.37 1.52 -16.21
CA GLY A 324 8.97 1.27 -16.49
C GLY A 324 8.46 0.06 -15.70
N VAL A 325 7.59 0.28 -14.73
CA VAL A 325 6.98 -0.77 -13.91
C VAL A 325 5.68 -1.22 -14.56
N VAL A 326 5.65 -2.47 -15.04
CA VAL A 326 4.48 -3.05 -15.72
C VAL A 326 3.51 -3.60 -14.68
N LEU A 327 2.39 -2.91 -14.47
CA LEU A 327 1.30 -3.38 -13.62
C LEU A 327 0.25 -4.10 -14.46
N SER A 328 -0.07 -5.35 -14.09
CA SER A 328 -1.08 -6.14 -14.78
C SER A 328 -2.50 -5.82 -14.29
N HIS A 329 -3.49 -6.25 -15.06
CA HIS A 329 -4.88 -6.21 -14.60
C HIS A 329 -5.04 -6.94 -13.26
N ARG A 330 -4.41 -8.12 -13.13
CA ARG A 330 -4.42 -8.93 -11.93
C ARG A 330 -3.81 -8.18 -10.74
N SER A 331 -2.66 -7.53 -10.94
CA SER A 331 -1.95 -6.88 -9.83
C SER A 331 -2.73 -5.68 -9.29
N VAL A 332 -3.30 -4.85 -10.17
CA VAL A 332 -4.09 -3.69 -9.75
C VAL A 332 -5.43 -4.09 -9.14
N VAL A 333 -6.19 -4.99 -9.80
CA VAL A 333 -7.49 -5.47 -9.28
C VAL A 333 -7.28 -6.25 -7.98
N GLY A 334 -6.20 -7.02 -7.89
CA GLY A 334 -5.80 -7.74 -6.68
C GLY A 334 -5.52 -6.81 -5.51
N ASN A 335 -4.72 -5.76 -5.74
CA ASN A 335 -4.42 -4.80 -4.69
C ASN A 335 -5.64 -3.99 -4.25
N VAL A 336 -6.52 -3.62 -5.20
CA VAL A 336 -7.82 -3.02 -4.86
C VAL A 336 -8.65 -3.95 -3.97
N ALA A 337 -8.69 -5.26 -4.28
CA ALA A 337 -9.43 -6.23 -3.47
C ALA A 337 -8.81 -6.43 -2.07
N GLN A 338 -7.48 -6.38 -1.95
CA GLN A 338 -6.75 -6.43 -0.68
C GLN A 338 -7.02 -5.18 0.16
N PHE A 339 -6.89 -4.00 -0.44
CA PHE A 339 -7.09 -2.73 0.23
C PHE A 339 -8.54 -2.50 0.65
N ARG A 340 -9.52 -2.99 -0.13
CA ARG A 340 -10.95 -2.99 0.24
C ARG A 340 -11.21 -3.63 1.59
N VAL A 341 -10.55 -4.75 1.90
CA VAL A 341 -10.70 -5.45 3.20
C VAL A 341 -10.24 -4.55 4.32
N VAL A 342 -9.08 -3.93 4.14
CA VAL A 342 -8.39 -3.11 5.14
C VAL A 342 -9.11 -1.78 5.39
N LEU A 343 -9.49 -1.07 4.33
CA LEU A 343 -10.14 0.23 4.45
C LEU A 343 -11.56 0.14 5.01
N ASP A 344 -12.21 -1.01 4.83
CA ASP A 344 -13.63 -1.23 5.15
C ASP A 344 -14.51 -0.05 4.72
N ALA A 345 -14.33 0.35 3.44
CA ALA A 345 -14.99 1.53 2.89
C ALA A 345 -16.50 1.36 2.85
N THR A 346 -17.19 2.42 3.23
CA THR A 346 -18.65 2.49 3.22
C THR A 346 -19.16 3.33 2.05
N LYS A 347 -20.48 3.33 1.83
CA LYS A 347 -21.12 4.17 0.82
C LYS A 347 -20.96 5.67 1.10
N GLU A 348 -20.86 6.02 2.36
CA GLU A 348 -20.81 7.40 2.85
C GLU A 348 -19.42 7.98 2.71
N ASP A 349 -18.40 7.13 2.52
CA ASP A 349 -17.03 7.59 2.42
C ASP A 349 -16.80 8.51 1.21
N LEU A 350 -16.02 9.55 1.49
CA LEU A 350 -15.50 10.50 0.53
C LEU A 350 -14.00 10.64 0.77
N MET A 351 -13.22 10.37 -0.27
CA MET A 351 -11.75 10.37 -0.20
C MET A 351 -11.18 11.63 -0.86
N LEU A 352 -10.18 12.25 -0.24
CA LEU A 352 -9.39 13.28 -0.90
C LEU A 352 -8.42 12.63 -1.90
N ALA A 353 -8.57 12.94 -3.18
CA ALA A 353 -7.72 12.48 -4.27
C ALA A 353 -6.80 13.62 -4.75
N SER A 354 -5.83 14.00 -3.94
CA SER A 354 -4.79 14.99 -4.28
C SER A 354 -3.45 14.35 -4.63
N LEU A 355 -3.25 13.06 -4.32
CA LEU A 355 -2.05 12.35 -4.69
C LEU A 355 -1.93 12.21 -6.22
N PRO A 356 -0.73 12.43 -6.80
CA PRO A 356 -0.54 12.34 -8.25
C PRO A 356 -0.85 10.96 -8.82
N PHE A 357 -1.63 10.89 -9.91
CA PHE A 357 -2.01 9.63 -10.55
C PHE A 357 -0.87 8.93 -11.30
N PHE A 358 0.25 9.61 -11.52
CA PHE A 358 1.46 9.00 -12.06
C PHE A 358 2.32 8.28 -11.00
N HIS A 359 1.96 8.38 -9.72
CA HIS A 359 2.52 7.56 -8.65
C HIS A 359 1.56 6.43 -8.27
N SER A 360 2.09 5.25 -7.98
CA SER A 360 1.28 4.05 -7.68
C SER A 360 0.31 4.26 -6.52
N PHE A 361 0.68 5.03 -5.50
CA PHE A 361 -0.19 5.35 -4.36
C PHE A 361 -1.40 6.17 -4.80
N GLY A 362 -1.20 7.24 -5.57
CA GLY A 362 -2.30 8.01 -6.18
C GLY A 362 -3.09 7.18 -7.19
N CYS A 363 -2.40 6.49 -8.08
CA CYS A 363 -3.00 5.70 -9.17
C CYS A 363 -3.94 4.61 -8.65
N THR A 364 -3.47 3.72 -7.81
CA THR A 364 -4.29 2.58 -7.37
C THR A 364 -5.27 3.00 -6.29
N VAL A 365 -4.82 3.75 -5.27
CA VAL A 365 -5.63 3.95 -4.07
C VAL A 365 -6.60 5.12 -4.21
N THR A 366 -6.20 6.22 -4.89
CA THR A 366 -7.08 7.40 -5.04
C THR A 366 -7.78 7.50 -6.39
N LEU A 367 -7.42 6.65 -7.37
CA LEU A 367 -8.11 6.59 -8.67
C LEU A 367 -8.83 5.25 -8.88
N TRP A 368 -8.09 4.12 -8.98
CA TRP A 368 -8.71 2.84 -9.37
C TRP A 368 -9.57 2.21 -8.28
N PHE A 369 -9.15 2.26 -7.02
CA PHE A 369 -9.97 1.76 -5.91
C PHE A 369 -11.34 2.46 -5.84
N PRO A 370 -11.43 3.80 -5.86
CA PRO A 370 -12.72 4.49 -5.90
C PRO A 370 -13.60 4.12 -7.09
N LEU A 371 -13.01 3.99 -8.29
CA LEU A 371 -13.76 3.65 -9.51
C LEU A 371 -14.31 2.21 -9.47
N ILE A 372 -13.57 1.27 -8.90
CA ILE A 372 -13.97 -0.14 -8.82
C ILE A 372 -14.96 -0.37 -7.68
N ASP A 373 -14.77 0.25 -6.51
CA ASP A 373 -15.60 0.06 -5.34
C ASP A 373 -16.74 1.06 -5.20
N GLY A 374 -16.71 2.10 -6.00
CA GLY A 374 -17.74 3.13 -6.00
C GLY A 374 -17.64 4.08 -4.81
N VAL A 375 -16.45 4.30 -4.28
CA VAL A 375 -16.16 5.36 -3.31
C VAL A 375 -16.14 6.71 -4.02
N ARG A 376 -16.63 7.76 -3.39
CA ARG A 376 -16.59 9.11 -3.93
C ARG A 376 -15.23 9.74 -3.70
N ILE A 377 -14.81 10.61 -4.61
CA ILE A 377 -13.55 11.36 -4.46
C ILE A 377 -13.76 12.85 -4.67
N VAL A 378 -12.96 13.65 -3.94
CA VAL A 378 -12.70 15.07 -4.23
C VAL A 378 -11.32 15.14 -4.84
N THR A 379 -11.21 15.58 -6.10
CA THR A 379 -9.91 15.72 -6.77
C THR A 379 -9.32 17.10 -6.55
N TYR A 380 -8.01 17.18 -6.34
CA TYR A 380 -7.27 18.43 -6.31
C TYR A 380 -5.85 18.26 -6.89
N PRO A 381 -5.41 19.15 -7.81
CA PRO A 381 -4.19 18.93 -8.58
C PRO A 381 -2.88 19.12 -7.80
N ASN A 382 -2.89 19.87 -6.70
CA ASN A 382 -1.68 20.23 -5.98
C ASN A 382 -1.71 19.77 -4.50
N PRO A 383 -1.10 18.62 -4.16
CA PRO A 383 -1.07 18.12 -2.78
C PRO A 383 -0.23 18.98 -1.82
N LEU A 384 0.63 19.87 -2.34
CA LEU A 384 1.45 20.79 -1.55
C LEU A 384 0.67 22.01 -1.06
N ASP A 385 -0.46 22.32 -1.69
CA ASP A 385 -1.38 23.37 -1.23
C ASP A 385 -2.23 22.87 -0.06
N ALA A 386 -1.59 22.78 1.09
CA ALA A 386 -2.19 22.23 2.30
C ALA A 386 -3.41 23.03 2.78
N ALA A 387 -3.42 24.35 2.57
CA ALA A 387 -4.55 25.20 2.96
C ALA A 387 -5.80 24.87 2.15
N LYS A 388 -5.66 24.73 0.82
CA LYS A 388 -6.77 24.37 -0.06
C LYS A 388 -7.23 22.92 0.15
N CYS A 389 -6.30 22.00 0.32
CA CYS A 389 -6.64 20.62 0.67
C CYS A 389 -7.45 20.53 1.97
N ALA A 390 -7.04 21.25 3.03
CA ALA A 390 -7.75 21.30 4.30
C ALA A 390 -9.14 21.96 4.17
N GLU A 391 -9.24 23.04 3.37
CA GLU A 391 -10.52 23.65 3.04
C GLU A 391 -11.48 22.66 2.38
N LEU A 392 -11.00 21.88 1.38
CA LEU A 392 -11.79 20.88 0.69
C LEU A 392 -12.21 19.72 1.61
N ILE A 393 -11.33 19.30 2.54
CA ILE A 393 -11.66 18.31 3.56
C ILE A 393 -12.85 18.76 4.39
N GLY A 394 -12.81 19.96 4.92
CA GLY A 394 -13.91 20.52 5.74
C GLY A 394 -15.17 20.78 4.92
N ARG A 395 -15.05 21.45 3.76
CA ARG A 395 -16.17 21.83 2.90
C ARG A 395 -17.01 20.64 2.43
N HIS A 396 -16.34 19.58 1.98
CA HIS A 396 -17.01 18.40 1.43
C HIS A 396 -17.22 17.28 2.44
N HIS A 397 -16.82 17.44 3.70
CA HIS A 397 -16.86 16.42 4.74
C HIS A 397 -16.14 15.14 4.32
N VAL A 398 -14.88 15.29 3.90
CA VAL A 398 -14.00 14.16 3.53
C VAL A 398 -13.81 13.24 4.73
N THR A 399 -13.93 11.93 4.52
CA THR A 399 -13.84 10.93 5.59
C THR A 399 -12.53 10.15 5.59
N VAL A 400 -11.84 10.11 4.42
CA VAL A 400 -10.57 9.38 4.26
C VAL A 400 -9.53 10.30 3.62
N VAL A 401 -8.43 10.49 4.32
CA VAL A 401 -7.28 11.28 3.85
C VAL A 401 -6.07 10.37 3.66
N LEU A 402 -5.47 10.43 2.47
CA LEU A 402 -4.24 9.73 2.13
C LEU A 402 -3.17 10.76 1.83
N ALA A 403 -2.05 10.71 2.53
CA ALA A 403 -1.00 11.72 2.41
C ALA A 403 0.40 11.13 2.62
N ALA A 404 1.42 11.72 2.02
CA ALA A 404 2.79 11.49 2.46
C ALA A 404 3.08 12.30 3.73
N PRO A 405 4.07 11.92 4.56
CA PRO A 405 4.48 12.69 5.74
C PRO A 405 4.78 14.16 5.43
N THR A 406 5.35 14.43 4.27
CA THR A 406 5.58 15.81 3.78
C THR A 406 4.30 16.62 3.69
N PHE A 407 3.19 16.05 3.22
CA PHE A 407 1.89 16.74 3.13
C PHE A 407 1.24 16.91 4.51
N LEU A 408 1.41 15.94 5.42
CA LEU A 408 0.94 16.06 6.80
C LEU A 408 1.59 17.25 7.54
N ARG A 409 2.89 17.51 7.30
CA ARG A 409 3.56 18.72 7.82
C ARG A 409 2.90 19.99 7.28
N GLY A 410 2.47 19.99 6.02
CA GLY A 410 1.70 21.08 5.43
C GLY A 410 0.39 21.31 6.17
N TYR A 411 -0.38 20.25 6.44
CA TYR A 411 -1.63 20.33 7.20
C TYR A 411 -1.40 20.85 8.62
N LEU A 412 -0.37 20.38 9.34
CA LEU A 412 -0.03 20.89 10.65
C LEU A 412 0.19 22.40 10.67
N ARG A 413 0.78 22.97 9.63
CA ARG A 413 1.06 24.41 9.57
C ARG A 413 -0.14 25.26 9.14
N LYS A 414 -1.03 24.72 8.28
CA LYS A 414 -2.03 25.50 7.54
C LYS A 414 -3.48 25.14 7.85
N ALA A 415 -3.76 23.94 8.35
CA ALA A 415 -5.12 23.49 8.58
C ALA A 415 -5.65 23.93 9.95
N ASN A 416 -6.97 24.15 10.00
CA ASN A 416 -7.72 24.27 11.24
C ASN A 416 -8.24 22.88 11.66
N PRO A 417 -8.17 22.50 12.94
CA PRO A 417 -8.64 21.19 13.41
C PRO A 417 -10.08 20.87 13.02
N GLU A 418 -10.95 21.87 13.01
CA GLU A 418 -12.37 21.74 12.66
C GLU A 418 -12.59 21.20 11.24
N GLN A 419 -11.66 21.45 10.32
CA GLN A 419 -11.72 20.94 8.94
C GLN A 419 -11.59 19.42 8.86
N PHE A 420 -11.02 18.79 9.89
CA PHE A 420 -10.79 17.34 9.95
C PHE A 420 -11.83 16.58 10.77
N GLN A 421 -12.86 17.22 11.30
CA GLN A 421 -13.88 16.56 12.15
C GLN A 421 -14.61 15.41 11.47
N SER A 422 -14.78 15.47 10.15
CA SER A 422 -15.40 14.39 9.36
C SER A 422 -14.45 13.24 9.04
N VAL A 423 -13.14 13.43 9.21
CA VAL A 423 -12.12 12.43 8.86
C VAL A 423 -12.15 11.31 9.88
N ARG A 424 -12.43 10.08 9.42
CA ARG A 424 -12.37 8.87 10.24
C ARG A 424 -11.06 8.12 10.12
N LEU A 425 -10.32 8.38 9.03
CA LEU A 425 -9.10 7.64 8.73
C LEU A 425 -8.10 8.52 7.97
N THR A 426 -6.93 8.71 8.57
CA THR A 426 -5.77 9.34 7.93
C THR A 426 -4.68 8.29 7.78
N ILE A 427 -4.34 7.91 6.53
CA ILE A 427 -3.26 6.96 6.23
C ILE A 427 -2.10 7.70 5.57
N THR A 428 -0.90 7.40 6.03
CA THR A 428 0.34 7.91 5.42
C THR A 428 1.18 6.78 4.86
N GLY A 429 1.94 7.09 3.80
CA GLY A 429 2.83 6.14 3.15
C GLY A 429 3.81 6.84 2.20
N ALA A 430 4.56 6.06 1.45
CA ALA A 430 5.63 6.48 0.54
C ALA A 430 6.92 6.99 1.21
N GLU A 431 6.87 7.44 2.45
CA GLU A 431 7.98 7.89 3.28
C GLU A 431 7.77 7.37 4.70
N LYS A 432 8.84 7.22 5.48
CA LYS A 432 8.77 6.86 6.90
C LYS A 432 8.10 7.98 7.71
N LEU A 433 7.14 7.63 8.53
CA LEU A 433 6.45 8.57 9.41
C LEU A 433 7.30 8.85 10.67
N PRO A 434 7.82 10.08 10.86
CA PRO A 434 8.46 10.43 12.12
C PRO A 434 7.47 10.38 13.28
N ARG A 435 7.85 9.77 14.41
CA ARG A 435 6.97 9.68 15.59
C ARG A 435 6.54 11.05 16.12
N SER A 436 7.45 12.03 16.09
CA SER A 436 7.13 13.43 16.45
C SER A 436 6.03 14.01 15.58
N LEU A 437 6.09 13.77 14.26
CA LEU A 437 5.05 14.25 13.34
C LEU A 437 3.69 13.59 13.62
N ALA A 438 3.67 12.28 13.85
CA ALA A 438 2.43 11.57 14.19
C ALA A 438 1.80 12.12 15.46
N HIS A 439 2.61 12.32 16.50
CA HIS A 439 2.16 12.87 17.79
C HIS A 439 1.65 14.31 17.65
N SER A 440 2.42 15.19 17.01
CA SER A 440 1.99 16.59 16.79
C SER A 440 0.73 16.69 15.94
N PHE A 441 0.56 15.76 14.97
CA PHE A 441 -0.67 15.73 14.16
C PHE A 441 -1.88 15.31 15.00
N GLU A 442 -1.75 14.28 15.82
CA GLU A 442 -2.81 13.82 16.71
C GLU A 442 -3.16 14.86 17.76
N GLU A 443 -2.17 15.51 18.40
CA GLU A 443 -2.41 16.57 19.39
C GLU A 443 -3.12 17.78 18.79
N ARG A 444 -2.69 18.25 17.61
CA ARG A 444 -3.24 19.47 17.02
C ARG A 444 -4.53 19.24 16.25
N ILE A 445 -4.62 18.17 15.45
CA ILE A 445 -5.75 17.89 14.56
C ILE A 445 -6.80 17.03 15.26
N GLY A 446 -6.44 16.30 16.34
CA GLY A 446 -7.34 15.42 17.06
C GLY A 446 -7.59 14.08 16.37
N GLN A 447 -6.78 13.71 15.37
CA GLN A 447 -6.93 12.50 14.59
C GLN A 447 -5.59 11.74 14.53
N PRO A 448 -5.56 10.42 14.84
CA PRO A 448 -4.37 9.62 14.67
C PRO A 448 -4.02 9.41 13.20
N VAL A 449 -2.73 9.23 12.93
CA VAL A 449 -2.21 8.89 11.60
C VAL A 449 -1.74 7.45 11.59
N PHE A 450 -2.20 6.68 10.60
CA PHE A 450 -1.86 5.27 10.43
C PHE A 450 -0.83 5.11 9.31
N GLU A 451 0.31 4.50 9.64
CA GLU A 451 1.38 4.29 8.66
C GLU A 451 1.13 3.02 7.85
N GLY A 452 1.31 3.11 6.52
CA GLY A 452 1.29 2.00 5.60
C GLY A 452 2.55 1.94 4.76
N TYR A 453 2.81 0.77 4.18
CA TYR A 453 3.96 0.51 3.34
C TYR A 453 3.56 -0.11 2.01
N GLY A 454 4.34 0.23 0.99
CA GLY A 454 4.17 -0.32 -0.34
C GLY A 454 5.20 0.21 -1.32
N LEU A 455 5.25 -0.45 -2.47
CA LEU A 455 6.15 -0.16 -3.58
C LEU A 455 5.34 -0.04 -4.87
N THR A 456 5.89 0.61 -5.88
CA THR A 456 5.24 0.61 -7.21
C THR A 456 5.12 -0.82 -7.73
N GLU A 457 6.14 -1.65 -7.49
CA GLU A 457 6.21 -3.06 -7.85
C GLU A 457 5.19 -3.94 -7.11
N THR A 458 4.49 -3.41 -6.10
CA THR A 458 3.43 -4.11 -5.35
C THR A 458 2.02 -3.53 -5.56
N SER A 459 1.83 -2.59 -6.47
CA SER A 459 0.56 -2.03 -6.99
C SER A 459 -0.35 -1.19 -6.05
N PRO A 460 0.04 -0.45 -4.99
CA PRO A 460 1.29 -0.49 -4.27
C PRO A 460 1.20 -1.14 -2.88
N VAL A 461 -0.02 -1.38 -2.29
CA VAL A 461 -0.23 -1.61 -0.85
C VAL A 461 0.26 -2.99 -0.42
N VAL A 462 1.12 -3.03 0.58
CA VAL A 462 1.69 -4.24 1.19
C VAL A 462 1.19 -4.44 2.61
N SER A 463 1.25 -3.40 3.42
CA SER A 463 0.82 -3.44 4.82
C SER A 463 0.29 -2.09 5.27
N VAL A 464 -0.49 -2.07 6.33
CA VAL A 464 -1.03 -0.84 6.90
C VAL A 464 -1.43 -1.03 8.35
N ASN A 465 -1.19 -0.02 9.18
CA ASN A 465 -1.80 0.12 10.50
C ASN A 465 -3.25 0.59 10.35
N LEU A 466 -4.10 0.14 11.26
CA LEU A 466 -5.53 0.45 11.30
C LEU A 466 -5.93 0.94 12.69
N PRO A 467 -7.03 1.67 12.82
CA PRO A 467 -7.59 1.97 14.13
C PRO A 467 -7.79 0.70 14.94
N ASP A 468 -7.46 0.75 16.22
CA ASP A 468 -7.71 -0.37 17.12
C ASP A 468 -9.21 -0.64 17.23
N PRO A 469 -9.62 -1.90 17.08
CA PRO A 469 -11.03 -2.24 17.16
C PRO A 469 -11.55 -2.04 18.59
N LYS A 470 -12.78 -1.53 18.68
CA LYS A 470 -13.44 -1.35 19.98
C LYS A 470 -13.93 -2.69 20.52
N PRO A 471 -13.77 -2.99 21.82
CA PRO A 471 -14.41 -4.12 22.46
C PRO A 471 -15.92 -4.07 22.25
N ALA A 472 -16.55 -5.23 21.96
CA ALA A 472 -18.00 -5.31 21.82
C ALA A 472 -18.70 -5.32 23.19
N HIS A 473 -17.97 -5.75 24.24
CA HIS A 473 -18.49 -5.78 25.63
C HIS A 473 -17.39 -5.44 26.62
N ALA A 474 -17.79 -5.01 27.82
CA ALA A 474 -16.86 -4.72 28.90
C ALA A 474 -16.09 -6.00 29.30
N GLY A 475 -14.75 -5.90 29.35
CA GLY A 475 -13.86 -7.02 29.68
C GLY A 475 -13.42 -7.90 28.50
N GLU A 476 -13.87 -7.62 27.26
CA GLU A 476 -13.34 -8.26 26.06
C GLU A 476 -11.92 -7.73 25.79
N THR A 477 -10.97 -8.65 25.60
CA THR A 477 -9.62 -8.31 25.15
C THR A 477 -9.58 -8.40 23.64
N VAL A 478 -9.30 -7.29 22.97
CA VAL A 478 -9.19 -7.21 21.51
C VAL A 478 -7.74 -6.98 21.13
N GLN A 479 -7.27 -7.66 20.09
CA GLN A 479 -5.91 -7.47 19.62
C GLN A 479 -5.75 -6.12 18.94
N PRO A 480 -4.63 -5.40 19.16
CA PRO A 480 -4.36 -4.12 18.52
C PRO A 480 -4.23 -4.30 17.00
N SER A 481 -4.70 -3.33 16.25
CA SER A 481 -4.53 -3.21 14.80
C SER A 481 -3.54 -2.11 14.42
N ASN A 482 -3.06 -1.36 15.41
CA ASN A 482 -2.03 -0.34 15.28
C ASN A 482 -0.82 -0.65 16.17
N ARG A 483 0.37 -0.39 15.64
CA ARG A 483 1.62 -0.46 16.41
C ARG A 483 2.54 0.68 15.96
N PRO A 484 2.70 1.72 16.77
CA PRO A 484 3.54 2.87 16.43
C PRO A 484 4.98 2.47 16.08
N GLY A 485 5.47 2.97 14.93
CA GLY A 485 6.79 2.66 14.40
C GLY A 485 6.86 1.40 13.53
N SER A 486 5.76 0.63 13.44
CA SER A 486 5.56 -0.38 12.39
C SER A 486 4.81 0.22 11.21
N VAL A 487 4.86 -0.47 10.08
CA VAL A 487 4.03 -0.16 8.90
C VAL A 487 2.77 -1.04 8.85
N GLY A 488 2.37 -1.62 9.97
CA GLY A 488 1.16 -2.42 10.11
C GLY A 488 1.32 -3.89 9.75
N ARG A 489 0.19 -4.57 9.60
CA ARG A 489 0.12 -5.98 9.19
C ARG A 489 -0.07 -6.11 7.68
N MET A 490 0.34 -7.26 7.15
CA MET A 490 0.21 -7.61 5.73
C MET A 490 -1.24 -7.56 5.28
N VAL A 491 -1.50 -7.01 4.09
CA VAL A 491 -2.83 -7.10 3.47
C VAL A 491 -3.16 -8.55 3.12
N PRO A 492 -4.45 -8.95 3.09
CA PRO A 492 -4.84 -10.32 2.77
C PRO A 492 -4.31 -10.80 1.41
N GLY A 493 -3.93 -12.07 1.31
CA GLY A 493 -3.46 -12.66 0.06
C GLY A 493 -2.03 -12.25 -0.34
N LEU A 494 -1.23 -11.81 0.62
CA LEU A 494 0.17 -11.50 0.43
C LEU A 494 1.01 -12.34 1.40
N ALA A 495 1.91 -13.15 0.88
CA ALA A 495 2.92 -13.87 1.64
C ALA A 495 4.19 -13.01 1.77
N ALA A 496 4.85 -13.10 2.92
CA ALA A 496 6.06 -12.35 3.21
C ALA A 496 7.07 -13.20 3.95
N GLU A 497 8.34 -13.01 3.64
CA GLU A 497 9.47 -13.64 4.30
C GLU A 497 10.56 -12.61 4.56
N ILE A 498 11.26 -12.75 5.69
CA ILE A 498 12.50 -12.02 5.95
C ILE A 498 13.64 -12.99 5.67
N ARG A 499 14.56 -12.61 4.79
CA ARG A 499 15.71 -13.43 4.41
C ARG A 499 17.01 -12.65 4.62
N GLU A 500 18.05 -13.38 4.97
CA GLU A 500 19.40 -12.82 5.02
C GLU A 500 19.81 -12.32 3.63
N PRO A 501 20.29 -11.07 3.50
CA PRO A 501 20.54 -10.45 2.20
C PRO A 501 21.56 -11.19 1.31
N GLU A 502 22.57 -11.85 1.92
CA GLU A 502 23.69 -12.50 1.23
C GLU A 502 23.36 -13.95 0.87
N THR A 503 22.85 -14.72 1.82
CA THR A 503 22.65 -16.17 1.66
C THR A 503 21.24 -16.53 1.19
N GLY A 504 20.27 -15.61 1.33
CA GLY A 504 18.85 -15.87 1.07
C GLY A 504 18.19 -16.79 2.09
N LYS A 505 18.88 -17.15 3.19
CA LYS A 505 18.36 -17.98 4.27
C LYS A 505 17.25 -17.21 5.01
N LYS A 506 16.15 -17.90 5.31
CA LYS A 506 15.07 -17.33 6.12
C LYS A 506 15.54 -17.01 7.53
N LEU A 507 15.09 -15.87 8.03
CA LEU A 507 15.36 -15.36 9.37
C LEU A 507 14.16 -15.54 10.30
N SER A 508 14.42 -15.51 11.61
CA SER A 508 13.41 -15.64 12.65
C SER A 508 12.69 -14.32 12.93
N LEU A 509 11.67 -14.35 13.81
CA LEU A 509 11.02 -13.15 14.32
C LEU A 509 12.05 -12.23 14.99
N TYR A 510 11.88 -10.93 14.84
CA TYR A 510 12.72 -9.85 15.32
C TYR A 510 14.10 -9.72 14.63
N ASP A 511 14.53 -10.71 13.82
CA ASP A 511 15.75 -10.57 13.04
C ASP A 511 15.49 -9.65 11.84
N THR A 512 16.39 -8.70 11.62
CA THR A 512 16.33 -7.77 10.49
C THR A 512 16.99 -8.38 9.27
N GLY A 513 16.28 -8.41 8.16
CA GLY A 513 16.77 -8.92 6.87
C GLY A 513 15.99 -8.37 5.69
N MET A 514 16.31 -8.86 4.50
CA MET A 514 15.64 -8.49 3.25
C MET A 514 14.19 -8.97 3.24
N LEU A 515 13.28 -8.05 3.01
CA LEU A 515 11.86 -8.37 2.83
C LEU A 515 11.61 -8.96 1.43
N TRP A 516 11.00 -10.13 1.40
CA TRP A 516 10.55 -10.81 0.20
C TRP A 516 9.04 -10.96 0.24
N LEU A 517 8.38 -10.69 -0.91
CA LEU A 517 6.92 -10.66 -1.02
C LEU A 517 6.45 -11.54 -2.17
N ARG A 518 5.32 -12.25 -1.98
CA ARG A 518 4.64 -12.98 -3.05
C ARG A 518 3.13 -12.80 -2.91
N GLY A 519 2.46 -12.50 -4.04
CA GLY A 519 1.01 -12.33 -4.07
C GLY A 519 0.50 -11.80 -5.39
N PRO A 520 -0.82 -11.68 -5.52
CA PRO A 520 -1.45 -11.25 -6.77
C PRO A 520 -1.15 -9.80 -7.16
N ASN A 521 -0.75 -8.97 -6.22
CA ASN A 521 -0.46 -7.55 -6.42
C ASN A 521 0.99 -7.27 -6.84
N ILE A 522 1.81 -8.30 -7.01
CA ILE A 522 3.18 -8.14 -7.51
C ILE A 522 3.13 -7.83 -9.01
N PHE A 523 4.00 -6.94 -9.46
CA PHE A 523 4.13 -6.51 -10.86
C PHE A 523 4.64 -7.63 -11.79
N GLU A 524 4.51 -7.45 -13.11
CA GLU A 524 4.96 -8.45 -14.07
C GLU A 524 6.45 -8.31 -14.43
N GLY A 525 7.08 -7.20 -14.08
CA GLY A 525 8.48 -6.90 -14.34
C GLY A 525 8.71 -5.47 -14.83
N TYR A 526 9.96 -5.16 -15.10
CA TYR A 526 10.35 -3.89 -15.72
C TYR A 526 10.23 -4.00 -17.24
N LEU A 527 9.64 -2.97 -17.84
CA LEU A 527 9.41 -2.92 -19.29
C LEU A 527 10.73 -3.01 -20.05
N ASP A 528 10.81 -3.99 -20.96
CA ASP A 528 11.96 -4.26 -21.82
C ASP A 528 13.30 -4.42 -21.08
N ASP A 529 13.24 -4.78 -19.77
CA ASP A 529 14.42 -5.00 -18.93
C ASP A 529 14.34 -6.35 -18.19
N PRO A 530 14.50 -7.48 -18.91
CA PRO A 530 14.43 -8.81 -18.31
C PRO A 530 15.56 -9.06 -17.31
N LYS A 531 16.71 -8.42 -17.48
CA LYS A 531 17.86 -8.58 -16.57
C LYS A 531 17.54 -8.03 -15.19
N ARG A 532 17.12 -6.76 -15.09
CA ARG A 532 16.70 -6.17 -13.81
C ARG A 532 15.47 -6.85 -13.24
N THR A 533 14.55 -7.33 -14.08
CA THR A 533 13.39 -8.11 -13.64
C THR A 533 13.83 -9.37 -12.92
N ALA A 534 14.76 -10.15 -13.48
CA ALA A 534 15.28 -11.37 -12.87
C ALA A 534 16.09 -11.12 -11.59
N GLU A 535 16.69 -9.95 -11.43
CA GLU A 535 17.37 -9.55 -10.18
C GLU A 535 16.40 -9.39 -8.99
N VAL A 536 15.17 -8.99 -9.26
CA VAL A 536 14.17 -8.70 -8.21
C VAL A 536 13.03 -9.71 -8.14
N LEU A 537 12.67 -10.39 -9.23
CA LEU A 537 11.65 -11.44 -9.27
C LEU A 537 12.32 -12.81 -9.40
N GLN A 538 12.23 -13.61 -8.33
CA GLN A 538 12.83 -14.94 -8.26
C GLN A 538 11.79 -15.94 -7.75
N ASP A 539 11.47 -16.98 -8.51
CA ASP A 539 10.50 -18.03 -8.16
C ASP A 539 9.14 -17.49 -7.69
N GLY A 540 8.67 -16.41 -8.30
CA GLY A 540 7.42 -15.74 -7.96
C GLY A 540 7.51 -14.84 -6.71
N TRP A 541 8.68 -14.67 -6.11
CA TRP A 541 8.94 -13.75 -5.01
C TRP A 541 9.59 -12.46 -5.48
N LEU A 542 9.09 -11.34 -5.00
CA LEU A 542 9.69 -10.03 -5.17
C LEU A 542 10.69 -9.76 -4.04
N LYS A 543 11.96 -9.59 -4.39
CA LYS A 543 13.01 -9.02 -3.54
C LYS A 543 12.83 -7.50 -3.51
N THR A 544 12.36 -6.96 -2.40
CA THR A 544 11.94 -5.55 -2.33
C THR A 544 13.09 -4.54 -2.34
N GLY A 545 14.25 -4.95 -1.87
CA GLY A 545 15.37 -4.04 -1.60
C GLY A 545 15.25 -3.33 -0.25
N ASP A 546 14.16 -3.54 0.49
CA ASP A 546 13.96 -2.98 1.82
C ASP A 546 14.29 -4.01 2.91
N LEU A 547 14.96 -3.56 3.97
CA LEU A 547 15.24 -4.35 5.15
C LEU A 547 14.14 -4.15 6.19
N GLY A 548 13.70 -5.24 6.79
CA GLY A 548 12.66 -5.19 7.80
C GLY A 548 12.64 -6.43 8.68
N ARG A 549 11.71 -6.46 9.62
CA ARG A 549 11.48 -7.58 10.53
C ARG A 549 10.02 -7.65 10.94
N PHE A 550 9.60 -8.84 11.36
CA PHE A 550 8.29 -9.03 11.97
C PHE A 550 8.41 -9.22 13.48
N ASP A 551 7.41 -8.73 14.21
CA ASP A 551 7.22 -9.12 15.61
C ASP A 551 6.30 -10.35 15.75
N GLU A 552 6.09 -10.82 16.98
CA GLU A 552 5.27 -11.99 17.28
C GLU A 552 3.77 -11.82 16.95
N ASP A 553 3.28 -10.57 16.89
CA ASP A 553 1.91 -10.25 16.51
C ASP A 553 1.75 -10.03 14.99
N GLY A 554 2.85 -10.12 14.23
CA GLY A 554 2.88 -10.00 12.77
C GLY A 554 2.85 -8.58 12.25
N PHE A 555 3.24 -7.60 13.05
CA PHE A 555 3.50 -6.24 12.57
C PHE A 555 4.85 -6.18 11.87
N LEU A 556 4.87 -5.54 10.70
CA LEU A 556 6.07 -5.32 9.90
C LEU A 556 6.74 -4.01 10.31
N PHE A 557 8.03 -4.05 10.56
CA PHE A 557 8.87 -2.88 10.79
C PHE A 557 9.84 -2.75 9.62
N ILE A 558 9.84 -1.60 8.94
CA ILE A 558 10.81 -1.28 7.90
C ILE A 558 11.94 -0.47 8.53
N GLU A 559 13.13 -1.03 8.44
CA GLU A 559 14.34 -0.40 9.00
C GLU A 559 15.00 0.54 7.99
N GLY A 560 14.82 0.29 6.68
CA GLY A 560 15.30 1.13 5.59
C GLY A 560 15.62 0.33 4.32
N ARG A 561 16.19 1.00 3.31
CA ARG A 561 16.61 0.33 2.07
C ARG A 561 18.00 -0.25 2.20
N LEU A 562 18.26 -1.42 1.61
CA LEU A 562 19.60 -2.03 1.61
C LEU A 562 20.69 -1.07 1.12
N SER A 563 20.37 -0.24 0.12
CA SER A 563 21.27 0.83 -0.38
C SER A 563 21.53 1.96 0.63
N ARG A 564 20.84 1.97 1.77
CA ARG A 564 20.98 2.90 2.90
C ARG A 564 21.52 2.20 4.16
N PHE A 565 22.21 1.08 3.96
CA PHE A 565 22.92 0.37 5.01
C PHE A 565 24.37 0.20 4.60
N SER A 566 25.23 0.12 5.58
CA SER A 566 26.65 -0.22 5.41
C SER A 566 27.00 -1.42 6.29
N LYS A 567 27.82 -2.30 5.77
CA LYS A 567 28.35 -3.43 6.54
C LYS A 567 29.68 -3.06 7.15
N ILE A 568 29.67 -2.71 8.43
CA ILE A 568 30.85 -2.26 9.17
C ILE A 568 31.22 -3.27 10.22
N GLY A 569 32.39 -3.88 10.08
CA GLY A 569 32.85 -4.92 11.02
C GLY A 569 31.87 -6.10 11.17
N GLY A 570 31.12 -6.43 10.12
CA GLY A 570 30.14 -7.51 10.10
C GLY A 570 28.72 -7.09 10.51
N GLU A 571 28.52 -5.88 11.04
CA GLU A 571 27.20 -5.38 11.43
C GLU A 571 26.57 -4.52 10.34
N MET A 572 25.25 -4.68 10.14
CA MET A 572 24.45 -3.88 9.24
C MET A 572 24.04 -2.56 9.91
N VAL A 573 24.59 -1.45 9.46
CA VAL A 573 24.42 -0.12 10.06
C VAL A 573 23.44 0.73 9.24
N PRO A 574 22.26 1.09 9.76
CA PRO A 574 21.25 1.85 9.04
C PRO A 574 21.57 3.35 9.01
N HIS A 575 21.81 3.92 7.82
CA HIS A 575 22.15 5.34 7.66
C HIS A 575 21.06 6.28 8.20
N GLU A 576 19.79 5.98 7.91
CA GLU A 576 18.66 6.84 8.34
C GLU A 576 18.53 6.93 9.86
N THR A 577 18.77 5.83 10.57
CA THR A 577 18.74 5.81 12.03
C THR A 577 19.85 6.69 12.59
N ILE A 578 21.03 6.65 11.97
CA ILE A 578 22.16 7.49 12.39
C ILE A 578 21.90 8.96 12.09
N GLU A 579 21.35 9.28 10.91
CA GLU A 579 20.93 10.65 10.57
C GLU A 579 19.98 11.22 11.62
N GLN A 580 18.96 10.45 12.02
CA GLN A 580 18.00 10.87 13.05
C GLN A 580 18.67 11.13 14.41
N LYS A 581 19.60 10.27 14.81
CA LYS A 581 20.34 10.45 16.06
C LYS A 581 21.31 11.64 16.01
N ILE A 582 21.95 11.88 14.87
CA ILE A 582 22.79 13.07 14.66
C ILE A 582 21.94 14.34 14.75
N LEU A 583 20.80 14.39 14.07
CA LEU A 583 19.90 15.55 14.12
C LEU A 583 19.41 15.82 15.54
N ALA A 584 19.03 14.79 16.29
CA ALA A 584 18.62 14.91 17.68
C ALA A 584 19.77 15.43 18.58
N ALA A 585 20.98 14.85 18.45
CA ALA A 585 22.16 15.26 19.20
C ALA A 585 22.61 16.71 18.93
N LEU A 586 22.33 17.21 17.73
CA LEU A 586 22.61 18.59 17.33
C LEU A 586 21.47 19.56 17.66
N GLY A 587 20.32 19.07 18.17
CA GLY A 587 19.14 19.89 18.43
C GLY A 587 18.47 20.42 17.15
N LEU A 588 18.71 19.76 16.03
CA LEU A 588 18.15 20.16 14.73
C LEU A 588 16.83 19.44 14.51
N GLY A 589 15.80 20.20 14.17
CA GLY A 589 14.51 19.65 13.73
C GLY A 589 14.59 19.05 12.31
N ASN A 590 13.67 18.16 11.98
CA ASN A 590 13.48 17.66 10.61
C ASN A 590 12.72 18.68 9.72
N GLU A 591 12.68 19.95 10.11
CA GLU A 591 11.93 21.00 9.43
C GLU A 591 12.84 21.76 8.46
N GLY A 592 12.47 21.80 7.18
CA GLY A 592 13.20 22.53 6.16
C GLY A 592 13.97 21.65 5.17
N GLU A 593 14.98 22.24 4.51
CA GLU A 593 15.91 21.52 3.64
C GLU A 593 16.75 20.53 4.45
N ARG A 594 17.08 19.39 3.83
CA ARG A 594 17.92 18.38 4.46
C ARG A 594 19.32 18.93 4.70
N THR A 595 19.73 18.96 5.96
CA THR A 595 21.05 19.49 6.38
C THR A 595 22.11 18.40 6.55
N ILE A 596 21.67 17.13 6.72
CA ILE A 596 22.57 16.01 6.98
C ILE A 596 22.16 14.80 6.14
N ALA A 597 23.16 14.11 5.59
CA ALA A 597 23.04 12.78 5.03
C ALA A 597 24.21 11.91 5.47
N VAL A 598 23.97 10.63 5.73
CA VAL A 598 25.00 9.62 5.99
C VAL A 598 25.17 8.78 4.72
N ALA A 599 26.39 8.63 4.29
CA ALA A 599 26.79 7.75 3.19
C ALA A 599 27.97 6.89 3.60
N SER A 600 28.27 5.85 2.83
CA SER A 600 29.45 5.02 3.06
C SER A 600 30.46 5.13 1.91
N ALA A 601 31.69 4.83 2.25
CA ALA A 601 32.75 4.62 1.29
C ALA A 601 33.57 3.37 1.69
N VAL A 602 34.27 2.79 0.71
CA VAL A 602 35.12 1.62 0.95
C VAL A 602 36.27 1.97 1.88
N ASP A 603 36.44 1.18 2.94
CA ASP A 603 37.56 1.26 3.89
C ASP A 603 38.30 -0.09 3.88
N GLU A 604 39.59 -0.08 3.56
CA GLU A 604 40.40 -1.31 3.41
C GLU A 604 40.47 -2.15 4.70
N ALA A 605 40.35 -1.53 5.88
CA ALA A 605 40.49 -2.21 7.16
C ALA A 605 39.15 -2.79 7.67
N LYS A 606 38.00 -2.18 7.30
CA LYS A 606 36.68 -2.47 7.89
C LYS A 606 35.60 -2.84 6.85
N GLY A 607 35.97 -2.88 5.58
CA GLY A 607 35.05 -3.06 4.46
C GLY A 607 34.37 -1.76 4.04
N GLU A 608 33.69 -1.10 4.97
CA GLU A 608 33.03 0.21 4.74
C GLU A 608 33.25 1.15 5.93
N ALA A 609 33.27 2.47 5.67
CA ALA A 609 33.25 3.51 6.67
C ALA A 609 32.12 4.51 6.42
N LEU A 610 31.49 4.98 7.49
CA LEU A 610 30.45 6.00 7.42
C LEU A 610 31.03 7.39 7.34
N VAL A 611 30.42 8.21 6.45
CA VAL A 611 30.72 9.61 6.25
C VAL A 611 29.46 10.43 6.45
N ILE A 612 29.54 11.50 7.24
CA ILE A 612 28.50 12.52 7.33
C ILE A 612 28.72 13.55 6.25
N LEU A 613 27.74 13.74 5.37
CA LEU A 613 27.64 14.91 4.51
C LEU A 613 26.78 15.95 5.22
N SER A 614 27.29 17.17 5.39
CA SER A 614 26.61 18.21 6.17
C SER A 614 26.69 19.57 5.48
N THR A 615 25.58 20.31 5.47
CA THR A 615 25.57 21.73 5.03
C THR A 615 26.00 22.69 6.13
N ILE A 616 26.08 22.22 7.37
CA ILE A 616 26.49 23.00 8.55
C ILE A 616 27.83 22.49 9.07
N ALA A 617 28.55 23.35 9.76
CA ALA A 617 29.76 22.96 10.47
C ALA A 617 29.42 22.08 11.68
N ILE A 618 30.09 20.93 11.81
CA ILE A 618 29.88 19.97 12.90
C ILE A 618 31.21 19.79 13.65
N ASP A 619 31.19 20.00 14.96
CA ASP A 619 32.26 19.53 15.85
C ASP A 619 32.15 18.03 16.04
N GLN A 620 33.05 17.29 15.40
CA GLN A 620 33.04 15.83 15.38
C GLN A 620 33.29 15.23 16.79
N ALA A 621 34.11 15.88 17.61
CA ALA A 621 34.42 15.40 18.97
C ALA A 621 33.20 15.56 19.87
N GLU A 622 32.51 16.69 19.77
CA GLU A 622 31.29 16.96 20.54
C GLU A 622 30.16 16.04 20.09
N LEU A 623 29.94 15.90 18.76
CA LEU A 623 28.93 15.00 18.21
C LEU A 623 29.13 13.55 18.69
N ARG A 624 30.39 13.07 18.64
CA ARG A 624 30.73 11.72 19.11
C ARG A 624 30.35 11.51 20.58
N ARG A 625 30.68 12.47 21.44
CA ARG A 625 30.33 12.40 22.86
C ARG A 625 28.82 12.33 23.08
N LYS A 626 28.05 13.17 22.34
CA LYS A 626 26.58 13.18 22.42
C LYS A 626 25.98 11.86 21.97
N LEU A 627 26.42 11.33 20.83
CA LEU A 627 25.93 10.05 20.31
C LEU A 627 26.26 8.87 21.26
N GLN A 628 27.43 8.88 21.86
CA GLN A 628 27.82 7.88 22.88
C GLN A 628 26.93 7.98 24.14
N ALA A 629 26.62 9.19 24.57
CA ALA A 629 25.72 9.41 25.72
C ALA A 629 24.28 8.93 25.44
N GLU A 630 23.83 8.96 24.18
CA GLU A 630 22.56 8.39 23.74
C GLU A 630 22.60 6.88 23.48
N GLY A 631 23.72 6.21 23.81
CA GLY A 631 23.87 4.76 23.67
C GLY A 631 24.06 4.28 22.24
N VAL A 632 24.52 5.14 21.31
CA VAL A 632 24.85 4.72 19.96
C VAL A 632 26.12 3.87 19.97
N PRO A 633 26.12 2.66 19.39
CA PRO A 633 27.33 1.82 19.34
C PRO A 633 28.48 2.55 18.67
N ASN A 634 29.69 2.42 19.19
CA ASN A 634 30.88 3.10 18.64
C ASN A 634 31.13 2.79 17.16
N LEU A 635 30.73 1.61 16.70
CA LEU A 635 30.85 1.16 15.33
C LEU A 635 29.93 1.95 14.38
N TRP A 636 28.82 2.44 14.88
CA TRP A 636 27.79 3.18 14.14
C TRP A 636 28.09 4.68 14.06
N ILE A 637 29.06 5.19 14.85
CA ILE A 637 29.37 6.61 14.87
C ILE A 637 30.30 6.94 13.70
N PRO A 638 29.86 7.78 12.74
CA PRO A 638 30.69 8.19 11.63
C PRO A 638 31.96 8.91 12.08
N LYS A 639 33.09 8.58 11.44
CA LYS A 639 34.40 9.16 11.80
C LYS A 639 34.83 10.29 10.89
N VAL A 640 34.12 10.51 9.80
CA VAL A 640 34.46 11.54 8.81
C VAL A 640 33.24 12.42 8.63
N VAL A 641 33.45 13.74 8.65
CA VAL A 641 32.45 14.76 8.31
C VAL A 641 32.96 15.50 7.09
N ARG A 642 32.15 15.55 6.03
CA ARG A 642 32.40 16.36 4.86
C ARG A 642 31.36 17.47 4.77
N GLN A 643 31.81 18.69 4.80
CA GLN A 643 30.94 19.85 4.54
C GLN A 643 30.66 19.97 3.05
N VAL A 644 29.41 20.20 2.70
CA VAL A 644 28.90 20.36 1.33
C VAL A 644 28.01 21.59 1.27
N GLU A 645 27.90 22.23 0.11
CA GLU A 645 27.01 23.39 -0.05
C GLU A 645 25.54 22.98 0.04
N THR A 646 25.18 21.84 -0.57
CA THR A 646 23.85 21.27 -0.54
C THR A 646 23.94 19.74 -0.45
N ILE A 647 22.97 19.12 0.24
CA ILE A 647 22.86 17.66 0.24
C ILE A 647 22.32 17.20 -1.12
N PRO A 648 23.04 16.31 -1.84
CA PRO A 648 22.61 15.87 -3.16
C PRO A 648 21.22 15.25 -3.14
N ALA A 649 20.31 15.79 -3.95
CA ALA A 649 18.94 15.30 -4.08
C ALA A 649 18.55 15.18 -5.56
N LEU A 650 17.71 14.17 -5.84
CA LEU A 650 17.07 14.00 -7.15
C LEU A 650 15.97 15.06 -7.33
N ALA A 651 15.52 15.27 -8.56
CA ALA A 651 14.41 16.17 -8.88
C ALA A 651 13.11 15.84 -8.11
N THR A 652 12.99 14.63 -7.58
CA THR A 652 11.87 14.18 -6.74
C THR A 652 12.00 14.58 -5.26
N GLY A 653 13.08 15.27 -4.86
CA GLY A 653 13.40 15.60 -3.46
C GLY A 653 14.02 14.46 -2.66
N LYS A 654 14.14 13.25 -3.23
CA LYS A 654 14.84 12.12 -2.59
C LYS A 654 16.35 12.28 -2.71
N LEU A 655 17.09 11.69 -1.73
CA LEU A 655 18.57 11.69 -1.80
C LEU A 655 19.07 11.07 -3.09
N ASP A 656 20.06 11.72 -3.71
CA ASP A 656 20.88 11.13 -4.76
C ASP A 656 21.98 10.29 -4.10
N LEU A 657 21.67 9.01 -3.88
CA LEU A 657 22.57 8.09 -3.17
C LEU A 657 23.91 7.89 -3.90
N ARG A 658 23.91 7.95 -5.22
CA ARG A 658 25.13 7.82 -6.02
C ARG A 658 26.06 9.00 -5.77
N LYS A 659 25.51 10.22 -5.87
CA LYS A 659 26.29 11.44 -5.63
C LYS A 659 26.77 11.52 -4.18
N CYS A 660 25.94 11.09 -3.23
CA CYS A 660 26.34 10.99 -1.82
C CYS A 660 27.51 10.01 -1.62
N ALA A 661 27.46 8.83 -2.26
CA ALA A 661 28.55 7.84 -2.18
C ALA A 661 29.84 8.33 -2.85
N GLU A 662 29.74 9.03 -3.99
CA GLU A 662 30.89 9.68 -4.66
C GLU A 662 31.56 10.68 -3.69
N LEU A 663 30.77 11.58 -3.10
CA LEU A 663 31.24 12.55 -2.11
C LEU A 663 31.84 11.89 -0.86
N ALA A 664 31.25 10.83 -0.37
CA ALA A 664 31.78 10.07 0.76
C ALA A 664 33.13 9.42 0.43
N SER A 665 33.24 8.83 -0.76
CA SER A 665 34.49 8.21 -1.22
C SER A 665 35.63 9.22 -1.38
N GLU A 666 35.33 10.42 -1.85
CA GLU A 666 36.31 11.52 -1.91
C GLU A 666 36.73 12.04 -0.53
N ALA A 667 35.91 11.88 0.50
CA ALA A 667 36.23 12.34 1.86
C ALA A 667 37.10 11.35 2.65
N ILE A 668 37.20 10.09 2.22
CA ILE A 668 38.03 9.04 2.84
C ILE A 668 39.41 8.96 2.17
N ARG A 669 39.52 9.35 0.91
CA ARG A 669 40.82 9.50 0.19
C ARG A 669 41.60 10.67 0.72
#